data_563e2207170e76cc10b3454180323471
#
_entry.id   563e2207170e76cc10b3454180323471
#
_cell.length_a   1.000
_cell.length_b   1.000
_cell.length_c   1.000
_cell.angle_alpha   90.00
_cell.angle_beta   90.00
_cell.angle_gamma   90.00
#
_symmetry.space_group_name_H-M   'P 1'
#
loop_
_entity.id
_entity.type
_entity.pdbx_description
1 polymer ?
#
loop_
_entity_poly.entity_id
_entity_poly.type
_entity_poly.pdbx_seq_one_letter_code
_entity_poly.pdbx_strand_id
1 'polypeptide(L)'
;MEFSTQPSPTTAKKLSLESGQALMAEGPLVLHQFVASKISTALGRSMPQMDVRFSNLSVTADILVVDDPGVKHELPTIPNAMKKAFVGPKKRIVRKEILKDISGVFQPGKITLLLGQPGSGKSSLLKMLSGRFPMEKNITVEGDISFNNVPREQIIKRLPQFVAYVNQRDKHFPMLTVKETLEFAHQFCGGGLSKRAEELLSKGSPEQNLEAIEAAKAVFAHYPDIIIQQLGLQNCQDTIVGDAMTRGVSGGERKRVTTGEMEFGTKHVTLMDEISTGLDSAATYDIINTQRSVAHTLRKTVVVALLQPSPEVFALFDDVMILNEGQVMYHGPCSQVEEFFEGLGFSCPPERDIADYLLDLGTTEQYSYQVQNYHTKQPRSASEFAEAFRRSNIHREMQNDLEAPHNEDLLRNVAEVIEPMPAFHQSFLESTLSLLRRQLMVTYRNKPFIFGRLTMIFVMGLLFCTVFYDFDPTQISVVLGVVFGSVMFLSMGQSSQIPTYMAERDVFYKQRGANFFRTGSYVLATSASQIPLAVLETIIFGSLVYWICGFVTEFKLFIIFELVLLLTNLAMGMWFFFLSAIGRNGDIATPLGMVSVLIFVIFAGFVVTKSQIPDYLIWAHWISPITWSFKALAINQYRSGPMDVCVYDGVDYCTEYNGLTMGEYYLGLFGMDTEKEWVVYGIVYTAVLYVVFMFLSYLALEFIRYEVPENVDVSEKQVEDESYAMLETPKKKNGVSAADDYVVEMDTRDKNFVPVTVAFQDLHYFVPDPKNPKQELELLKGINGFAMPGSITALMGSS
;
A
#
# COMPACT_ATOMS: atom_id res chain seq x y z
N MET A 1 -25.50 -26.30 -29.76
CA MET A 1 -26.52 -26.73 -28.77
C MET A 1 -26.98 -25.48 -28.06
N GLU A 2 -28.16 -24.99 -28.45
CA GLU A 2 -28.79 -23.80 -27.85
C GLU A 2 -29.24 -24.16 -26.43
N PHE A 3 -28.65 -23.54 -25.43
CA PHE A 3 -29.22 -23.48 -24.08
C PHE A 3 -30.02 -22.19 -23.92
N SER A 4 -31.21 -22.20 -24.49
CA SER A 4 -32.27 -21.26 -24.09
C SER A 4 -32.91 -21.83 -22.83
N THR A 5 -32.56 -21.30 -21.67
CA THR A 5 -33.39 -21.43 -20.48
C THR A 5 -33.66 -20.02 -19.93
N GLN A 6 -34.80 -19.46 -20.36
CA GLN A 6 -35.45 -18.44 -19.52
C GLN A 6 -35.83 -19.12 -18.19
N PRO A 7 -35.44 -18.59 -17.03
CA PRO A 7 -35.93 -19.09 -15.76
C PRO A 7 -37.40 -18.73 -15.63
N SER A 8 -38.25 -19.75 -15.43
CA SER A 8 -39.62 -19.60 -15.02
C SER A 8 -39.74 -18.74 -13.75
N PRO A 9 -40.85 -17.98 -13.54
CA PRO A 9 -41.03 -17.17 -12.35
C PRO A 9 -41.14 -18.07 -11.13
N THR A 10 -40.01 -18.30 -10.47
CA THR A 10 -39.90 -19.02 -9.21
C THR A 10 -40.49 -18.12 -8.11
N THR A 11 -41.47 -18.63 -7.39
CA THR A 11 -42.00 -18.13 -6.11
C THR A 11 -40.89 -17.46 -5.28
N ALA A 12 -41.09 -16.20 -4.94
CA ALA A 12 -40.13 -15.38 -4.20
C ALA A 12 -39.85 -16.04 -2.83
N LYS A 13 -38.75 -16.81 -2.75
CA LYS A 13 -38.22 -17.31 -1.47
C LYS A 13 -37.82 -16.10 -0.64
N LYS A 14 -38.38 -15.97 0.56
CA LYS A 14 -37.97 -14.95 1.52
C LYS A 14 -36.56 -15.26 1.99
N LEU A 15 -35.57 -14.46 1.59
CA LEU A 15 -34.22 -14.47 2.17
C LEU A 15 -34.32 -13.97 3.61
N SER A 16 -33.69 -14.67 4.56
CA SER A 16 -33.55 -14.19 5.94
C SER A 16 -32.52 -13.05 6.00
N LEU A 17 -32.89 -11.95 6.65
CA LEU A 17 -32.07 -10.75 6.78
C LEU A 17 -31.26 -10.72 8.09
N GLU A 18 -31.24 -11.82 8.86
CA GLU A 18 -30.67 -11.85 10.23
C GLU A 18 -29.15 -11.90 10.29
N SER A 19 -28.48 -12.42 9.24
CA SER A 19 -27.02 -12.55 9.20
C SER A 19 -26.48 -12.56 7.77
N GLY A 20 -25.19 -12.26 7.61
CA GLY A 20 -24.50 -12.35 6.33
C GLY A 20 -24.53 -13.77 5.75
N GLN A 21 -24.45 -14.79 6.61
CA GLN A 21 -24.56 -16.19 6.20
C GLN A 21 -25.97 -16.54 5.69
N ALA A 22 -27.01 -16.03 6.31
CA ALA A 22 -28.38 -16.24 5.87
C ALA A 22 -28.67 -15.53 4.54
N LEU A 23 -28.11 -14.32 4.35
CA LEU A 23 -28.20 -13.57 3.09
C LEU A 23 -27.48 -14.28 1.94
N MET A 24 -26.39 -15.00 2.21
CA MET A 24 -25.58 -15.73 1.22
C MET A 24 -25.95 -17.21 1.06
N ALA A 25 -26.94 -17.70 1.79
CA ALA A 25 -27.30 -19.14 1.81
C ALA A 25 -27.63 -19.72 0.43
N GLU A 26 -28.20 -18.92 -0.46
CA GLU A 26 -28.55 -19.32 -1.86
C GLU A 26 -27.51 -18.81 -2.88
N GLY A 27 -26.37 -18.27 -2.42
CA GLY A 27 -25.28 -17.77 -3.26
C GLY A 27 -25.38 -16.29 -3.66
N PRO A 28 -24.28 -15.72 -4.21
CA PRO A 28 -24.17 -14.30 -4.50
C PRO A 28 -25.17 -13.83 -5.58
N LEU A 29 -25.45 -14.65 -6.58
CA LEU A 29 -26.36 -14.28 -7.67
C LEU A 29 -27.78 -14.01 -7.17
N VAL A 30 -28.30 -14.87 -6.29
CA VAL A 30 -29.64 -14.74 -5.71
C VAL A 30 -29.72 -13.50 -4.81
N LEU A 31 -28.67 -13.24 -4.02
CA LEU A 31 -28.59 -12.01 -3.22
C LEU A 31 -28.62 -10.76 -4.12
N HIS A 32 -27.81 -10.72 -5.19
CA HIS A 32 -27.76 -9.56 -6.09
C HIS A 32 -29.11 -9.33 -6.78
N GLN A 33 -29.79 -10.39 -7.24
CA GLN A 33 -31.13 -10.29 -7.83
C GLN A 33 -32.18 -9.79 -6.83
N PHE A 34 -32.13 -10.29 -5.60
CA PHE A 34 -33.02 -9.84 -4.53
C PHE A 34 -32.82 -8.35 -4.23
N VAL A 35 -31.57 -7.90 -4.03
CA VAL A 35 -31.22 -6.50 -3.76
C VAL A 35 -31.61 -5.61 -4.93
N ALA A 36 -31.25 -5.98 -6.16
CA ALA A 36 -31.59 -5.22 -7.36
C ALA A 36 -33.09 -5.07 -7.54
N SER A 37 -33.86 -6.13 -7.35
CA SER A 37 -35.32 -6.11 -7.46
C SER A 37 -35.97 -5.19 -6.42
N LYS A 38 -35.59 -5.31 -5.15
CA LYS A 38 -36.17 -4.48 -4.08
C LYS A 38 -35.83 -3.01 -4.23
N ILE A 39 -34.53 -2.72 -4.51
CA ILE A 39 -34.08 -1.32 -4.64
C ILE A 39 -34.64 -0.67 -5.91
N SER A 40 -34.67 -1.34 -7.07
CA SER A 40 -35.20 -0.77 -8.31
C SER A 40 -36.71 -0.45 -8.19
N THR A 41 -37.48 -1.32 -7.50
CA THR A 41 -38.89 -1.07 -7.23
C THR A 41 -39.10 0.18 -6.40
N ALA A 42 -38.32 0.36 -5.33
CA ALA A 42 -38.43 1.52 -4.44
C ALA A 42 -37.87 2.79 -5.05
N LEU A 43 -36.90 2.70 -5.99
CA LEU A 43 -36.38 3.83 -6.79
C LEU A 43 -37.32 4.23 -7.93
N GLY A 44 -38.21 3.32 -8.37
CA GLY A 44 -39.05 3.49 -9.56
C GLY A 44 -38.27 3.59 -10.87
N ARG A 45 -37.02 3.11 -10.89
CA ARG A 45 -36.09 3.09 -12.03
C ARG A 45 -34.97 2.08 -11.83
N SER A 46 -34.12 1.95 -12.87
CA SER A 46 -32.90 1.14 -12.75
C SER A 46 -31.95 1.64 -11.64
N MET A 47 -31.12 0.72 -11.13
CA MET A 47 -30.05 1.06 -10.16
C MET A 47 -29.17 2.19 -10.70
N PRO A 48 -28.59 3.06 -9.82
CA PRO A 48 -27.66 4.10 -10.25
C PRO A 48 -26.47 3.50 -11.01
N GLN A 49 -26.20 4.07 -12.18
CA GLN A 49 -25.22 3.59 -13.16
C GLN A 49 -24.18 4.67 -13.45
N MET A 50 -22.99 4.25 -13.89
CA MET A 50 -21.93 5.16 -14.28
C MET A 50 -21.19 4.60 -15.50
N ASP A 51 -21.19 5.33 -16.61
CA ASP A 51 -20.31 5.06 -17.74
C ASP A 51 -18.97 5.78 -17.57
N VAL A 52 -17.96 5.25 -18.23
CA VAL A 52 -16.61 5.85 -18.27
C VAL A 52 -16.22 6.04 -19.70
N ARG A 53 -16.04 7.29 -20.13
CA ARG A 53 -15.61 7.64 -21.48
C ARG A 53 -14.27 8.34 -21.44
N PHE A 54 -13.39 7.97 -22.35
CA PHE A 54 -12.11 8.63 -22.53
C PHE A 54 -11.79 8.77 -24.01
N SER A 55 -11.25 9.92 -24.38
CA SER A 55 -10.93 10.27 -25.77
C SER A 55 -9.54 10.88 -25.88
N ASN A 56 -8.80 10.43 -26.89
CA ASN A 56 -7.46 10.90 -27.25
C ASN A 56 -6.49 10.92 -26.03
N LEU A 57 -6.63 9.95 -25.12
CA LEU A 57 -5.86 9.90 -23.89
C LEU A 57 -4.42 9.49 -24.18
N SER A 58 -3.49 10.42 -23.93
CA SER A 58 -2.06 10.21 -24.05
C SER A 58 -1.38 10.51 -22.71
N VAL A 59 -0.47 9.63 -22.29
CA VAL A 59 0.30 9.78 -21.06
C VAL A 59 1.77 9.64 -21.40
N THR A 60 2.53 10.71 -21.17
CA THR A 60 3.98 10.72 -21.39
C THR A 60 4.72 11.02 -20.08
N ALA A 61 5.83 10.34 -19.87
CA ALA A 61 6.70 10.55 -18.71
C ALA A 61 8.12 10.86 -19.16
N ASP A 62 8.70 11.93 -18.60
CA ASP A 62 10.10 12.25 -18.75
C ASP A 62 10.92 11.44 -17.72
N ILE A 63 11.56 10.38 -18.19
CA ILE A 63 12.32 9.46 -17.36
C ILE A 63 13.78 9.87 -17.38
N LEU A 64 14.37 10.02 -16.20
CA LEU A 64 15.78 10.30 -16.03
C LEU A 64 16.57 9.00 -16.17
N VAL A 65 17.11 8.74 -17.37
CA VAL A 65 18.01 7.63 -17.63
C VAL A 65 19.42 8.06 -17.25
N VAL A 66 20.02 7.27 -16.40
CA VAL A 66 21.42 7.44 -16.02
C VAL A 66 22.24 6.68 -17.05
N ASP A 67 22.84 7.41 -18.01
CA ASP A 67 23.79 6.82 -18.94
C ASP A 67 25.01 6.35 -18.13
N ASP A 68 25.13 5.03 -17.96
CA ASP A 68 26.35 4.40 -17.45
C ASP A 68 27.11 3.83 -18.67
N PRO A 69 27.96 4.63 -19.34
CA PRO A 69 28.60 4.21 -20.57
C PRO A 69 29.61 3.10 -20.27
N GLY A 70 29.17 1.85 -20.45
CA GLY A 70 30.09 0.73 -20.58
C GLY A 70 30.84 0.29 -19.32
N VAL A 71 30.34 0.59 -18.15
CA VAL A 71 30.92 0.03 -16.93
C VAL A 71 30.38 -1.41 -16.78
N LYS A 72 31.12 -2.34 -17.33
CA LYS A 72 31.08 -3.75 -16.91
C LYS A 72 31.04 -3.73 -15.39
N HIS A 73 30.05 -4.41 -14.81
CA HIS A 73 29.75 -4.52 -13.39
C HIS A 73 31.00 -4.37 -12.49
N GLU A 74 31.42 -3.13 -12.23
CA GLU A 74 32.45 -2.85 -11.24
C GLU A 74 31.83 -3.17 -9.88
N LEU A 75 32.50 -4.05 -9.14
CA LEU A 75 32.10 -4.36 -7.77
C LEU A 75 31.88 -3.05 -6.98
N PRO A 76 30.87 -2.97 -6.12
CA PRO A 76 30.60 -1.78 -5.30
C PRO A 76 31.69 -1.61 -4.24
N THR A 77 32.86 -1.17 -4.66
CA THR A 77 33.95 -0.82 -3.77
C THR A 77 33.81 0.63 -3.30
N ILE A 78 34.27 0.93 -2.09
CA ILE A 78 34.24 2.29 -1.54
C ILE A 78 34.85 3.34 -2.49
N PRO A 79 36.01 3.10 -3.16
CA PRO A 79 36.56 4.02 -4.14
C PRO A 79 35.64 4.27 -5.34
N ASN A 80 34.97 3.23 -5.85
CA ASN A 80 34.03 3.36 -6.97
C ASN A 80 32.76 4.10 -6.56
N ALA A 81 32.26 3.86 -5.34
CA ALA A 81 31.13 4.60 -4.79
C ALA A 81 31.46 6.08 -4.59
N MET A 82 32.65 6.41 -4.07
CA MET A 82 33.13 7.79 -3.97
C MET A 82 33.30 8.44 -5.34
N LYS A 83 33.90 7.73 -6.32
CA LYS A 83 34.05 8.24 -7.69
C LYS A 83 32.69 8.53 -8.33
N LYS A 84 31.68 7.66 -8.14
CA LYS A 84 30.30 7.87 -8.61
C LYS A 84 29.61 9.05 -7.89
N ALA A 85 29.93 9.32 -6.63
CA ALA A 85 29.40 10.45 -5.87
C ALA A 85 29.98 11.80 -6.34
N PHE A 86 31.26 11.84 -6.73
CA PHE A 86 31.94 13.08 -7.18
C PHE A 86 31.84 13.31 -8.70
N VAL A 87 31.84 12.25 -9.52
CA VAL A 87 31.66 12.32 -10.97
C VAL A 87 30.26 11.80 -11.26
N GLY A 88 29.25 12.58 -10.96
CA GLY A 88 27.85 12.17 -11.16
C GLY A 88 27.65 11.66 -12.61
N PRO A 89 26.92 10.54 -12.81
CA PRO A 89 26.65 10.01 -14.13
C PRO A 89 25.92 11.04 -15.00
N LYS A 90 26.20 11.06 -16.29
CA LYS A 90 25.48 11.92 -17.23
C LYS A 90 24.00 11.54 -17.21
N LYS A 91 23.17 12.44 -16.75
CA LYS A 91 21.73 12.26 -16.70
C LYS A 91 21.15 12.66 -18.06
N ARG A 92 20.49 11.73 -18.74
CA ARG A 92 19.73 11.98 -19.97
C ARG A 92 18.25 11.87 -19.65
N ILE A 93 17.46 12.85 -20.06
CA ILE A 93 16.01 12.78 -19.99
C ILE A 93 15.53 12.07 -21.26
N VAL A 94 14.84 10.95 -21.08
CA VAL A 94 14.18 10.21 -22.16
C VAL A 94 12.67 10.36 -21.98
N ARG A 95 12.01 10.89 -23.01
CA ARG A 95 10.54 10.98 -23.04
C ARG A 95 9.99 9.62 -23.44
N LYS A 96 9.26 8.97 -22.54
CA LYS A 96 8.58 7.69 -22.77
C LYS A 96 7.06 7.93 -22.84
N GLU A 97 6.48 7.51 -23.94
CA GLU A 97 5.03 7.48 -24.10
C GLU A 97 4.48 6.19 -23.49
N ILE A 98 3.67 6.32 -22.43
CA ILE A 98 3.07 5.20 -21.71
C ILE A 98 1.74 4.80 -22.37
N LEU A 99 0.91 5.79 -22.73
CA LEU A 99 -0.33 5.62 -23.47
C LEU A 99 -0.30 6.57 -24.66
N LYS A 100 -0.74 6.08 -25.83
CA LYS A 100 -0.60 6.78 -27.12
C LYS A 100 -1.97 6.91 -27.78
N ASP A 101 -2.63 8.06 -27.60
CA ASP A 101 -3.88 8.43 -28.29
C ASP A 101 -4.95 7.33 -28.20
N ILE A 102 -5.30 6.92 -26.98
CA ILE A 102 -6.29 5.88 -26.76
C ILE A 102 -7.67 6.48 -26.48
N SER A 103 -8.69 5.86 -27.08
CA SER A 103 -10.10 6.22 -26.89
C SER A 103 -10.93 4.97 -26.59
N GLY A 104 -12.00 5.13 -25.80
CA GLY A 104 -12.86 4.02 -25.46
C GLY A 104 -14.01 4.38 -24.53
N VAL A 105 -14.93 3.42 -24.37
CA VAL A 105 -16.10 3.53 -23.50
C VAL A 105 -16.22 2.25 -22.68
N PHE A 106 -16.35 2.37 -21.35
CA PHE A 106 -16.79 1.29 -20.50
C PHE A 106 -18.23 1.53 -20.06
N GLN A 107 -19.12 0.66 -20.51
CA GLN A 107 -20.57 0.79 -20.32
C GLN A 107 -21.05 0.13 -19.03
N PRO A 108 -22.04 0.72 -18.33
CA PRO A 108 -22.67 0.09 -17.17
C PRO A 108 -23.42 -1.19 -17.57
N GLY A 109 -23.38 -2.18 -16.70
CA GLY A 109 -23.98 -3.49 -16.96
C GLY A 109 -23.11 -4.45 -17.74
N LYS A 110 -21.86 -4.08 -18.05
CA LYS A 110 -20.88 -4.93 -18.74
C LYS A 110 -19.64 -5.17 -17.89
N ILE A 111 -19.04 -6.35 -18.10
CA ILE A 111 -17.71 -6.69 -17.59
C ILE A 111 -16.72 -6.74 -18.75
N THR A 112 -15.67 -5.92 -18.67
CA THR A 112 -14.65 -5.78 -19.73
C THR A 112 -13.32 -6.36 -19.26
N LEU A 113 -12.73 -7.21 -20.09
CA LEU A 113 -11.37 -7.73 -19.91
C LEU A 113 -10.35 -6.78 -20.50
N LEU A 114 -9.33 -6.41 -19.74
CA LEU A 114 -8.19 -5.63 -20.22
C LEU A 114 -6.97 -6.57 -20.36
N LEU A 115 -6.61 -6.90 -21.59
CA LEU A 115 -5.47 -7.75 -21.95
C LEU A 115 -4.29 -6.91 -22.44
N GLY A 116 -3.09 -7.44 -22.31
CA GLY A 116 -1.88 -6.87 -22.87
C GLY A 116 -0.62 -7.41 -22.20
N GLN A 117 0.49 -7.33 -22.88
CA GLN A 117 1.81 -7.73 -22.37
C GLN A 117 2.18 -6.92 -21.09
N PRO A 118 3.06 -7.44 -20.22
CA PRO A 118 3.66 -6.63 -19.16
C PRO A 118 4.30 -5.36 -19.75
N GLY A 119 3.97 -4.20 -19.14
CA GLY A 119 4.44 -2.90 -19.64
C GLY A 119 3.60 -2.25 -20.75
N SER A 120 2.52 -2.88 -21.23
CA SER A 120 1.64 -2.32 -22.28
C SER A 120 0.79 -1.11 -21.85
N GLY A 121 0.81 -0.71 -20.57
CA GLY A 121 0.08 0.46 -20.06
C GLY A 121 -1.23 0.15 -19.33
N LYS A 122 -1.62 -1.11 -19.10
CA LYS A 122 -2.86 -1.52 -18.39
C LYS A 122 -3.04 -0.83 -17.04
N SER A 123 -2.08 -1.01 -16.13
CA SER A 123 -2.11 -0.41 -14.79
C SER A 123 -2.14 1.11 -14.85
N SER A 124 -1.45 1.71 -15.82
CA SER A 124 -1.46 3.17 -16.03
C SER A 124 -2.83 3.66 -16.43
N LEU A 125 -3.52 2.97 -17.37
CA LEU A 125 -4.88 3.28 -17.76
C LEU A 125 -5.84 3.16 -16.56
N LEU A 126 -5.82 2.04 -15.84
CA LEU A 126 -6.70 1.83 -14.69
C LEU A 126 -6.47 2.86 -13.56
N LYS A 127 -5.20 3.21 -13.27
CA LYS A 127 -4.86 4.26 -12.31
C LYS A 127 -5.34 5.63 -12.78
N MET A 128 -5.22 5.93 -14.08
CA MET A 128 -5.70 7.18 -14.67
C MET A 128 -7.21 7.31 -14.53
N LEU A 129 -7.96 6.27 -14.87
CA LEU A 129 -9.42 6.23 -14.75
C LEU A 129 -9.88 6.26 -13.29
N SER A 130 -9.14 5.68 -12.35
CA SER A 130 -9.48 5.73 -10.93
C SER A 130 -9.08 7.03 -10.22
N GLY A 131 -8.39 7.96 -10.92
CA GLY A 131 -7.86 9.18 -10.32
C GLY A 131 -6.67 8.95 -9.38
N ARG A 132 -6.03 7.79 -9.44
CA ARG A 132 -4.89 7.40 -8.57
C ARG A 132 -3.53 7.46 -9.27
N PHE A 133 -3.52 7.89 -10.54
CA PHE A 133 -2.27 8.07 -11.27
C PHE A 133 -1.46 9.21 -10.65
N PRO A 134 -0.16 9.01 -10.31
CA PRO A 134 0.67 10.04 -9.72
C PRO A 134 0.90 11.17 -10.73
N MET A 135 0.44 12.37 -10.40
CA MET A 135 0.62 13.57 -11.23
C MET A 135 1.88 14.31 -10.79
N GLU A 136 3.03 13.82 -11.22
CA GLU A 136 4.32 14.47 -10.98
C GLU A 136 4.64 15.47 -12.10
N LYS A 137 5.62 16.38 -11.85
CA LYS A 137 6.02 17.43 -12.82
C LYS A 137 6.61 16.91 -14.13
N ASN A 138 7.10 15.66 -14.12
CA ASN A 138 7.68 14.95 -15.26
C ASN A 138 6.65 14.14 -16.04
N ILE A 139 5.35 14.25 -15.72
CA ILE A 139 4.27 13.51 -16.37
C ILE A 139 3.35 14.51 -17.06
N THR A 140 3.10 14.28 -18.36
CA THR A 140 2.14 15.04 -19.16
C THR A 140 0.99 14.12 -19.52
N VAL A 141 -0.23 14.60 -19.30
CA VAL A 141 -1.47 13.90 -19.66
C VAL A 141 -2.26 14.79 -20.61
N GLU A 142 -2.65 14.23 -21.74
CA GLU A 142 -3.47 14.86 -22.75
C GLU A 142 -4.74 14.02 -23.00
N GLY A 143 -5.81 14.62 -23.48
CA GLY A 143 -7.11 13.96 -23.71
C GLY A 143 -8.09 14.13 -22.56
N ASP A 144 -9.33 13.69 -22.80
CA ASP A 144 -10.46 13.89 -21.90
C ASP A 144 -10.94 12.58 -21.27
N ILE A 145 -11.30 12.65 -19.99
CA ILE A 145 -11.94 11.54 -19.26
C ILE A 145 -13.22 12.09 -18.60
N SER A 146 -14.33 11.41 -18.81
CA SER A 146 -15.62 11.78 -18.23
C SER A 146 -16.36 10.59 -17.63
N PHE A 147 -17.20 10.89 -16.64
CA PHE A 147 -18.05 9.94 -15.93
C PHE A 147 -19.49 10.47 -15.98
N ASN A 148 -20.40 9.80 -16.68
CA ASN A 148 -21.75 10.30 -16.95
C ASN A 148 -21.75 11.77 -17.46
N ASN A 149 -20.88 12.11 -18.38
CA ASN A 149 -20.69 13.47 -18.92
C ASN A 149 -20.06 14.48 -17.94
N VAL A 150 -19.64 14.08 -16.74
CA VAL A 150 -18.92 14.95 -15.81
C VAL A 150 -17.43 14.80 -16.04
N PRO A 151 -16.68 15.86 -16.37
CA PRO A 151 -15.24 15.79 -16.51
C PRO A 151 -14.55 15.33 -15.21
N ARG A 152 -13.54 14.49 -15.36
CA ARG A 152 -12.76 13.92 -14.25
C ARG A 152 -12.25 14.99 -13.27
N GLU A 153 -11.80 16.12 -13.77
CA GLU A 153 -11.21 17.22 -13.00
C GLU A 153 -12.19 17.79 -11.97
N GLN A 154 -13.49 17.79 -12.29
CA GLN A 154 -14.53 18.29 -11.39
C GLN A 154 -14.80 17.36 -10.21
N ILE A 155 -14.62 16.05 -10.40
CA ILE A 155 -14.96 15.03 -9.41
C ILE A 155 -13.74 14.32 -8.83
N ILE A 156 -12.52 14.62 -9.23
CA ILE A 156 -11.28 13.89 -8.88
C ILE A 156 -11.12 13.71 -7.37
N LYS A 157 -11.47 14.69 -6.55
CA LYS A 157 -11.40 14.62 -5.09
C LYS A 157 -12.41 13.62 -4.48
N ARG A 158 -13.52 13.38 -5.20
CA ARG A 158 -14.61 12.47 -4.77
C ARG A 158 -14.63 11.17 -5.57
N LEU A 159 -13.86 11.09 -6.64
CA LEU A 159 -13.82 9.95 -7.57
C LEU A 159 -13.60 8.61 -6.85
N PRO A 160 -12.74 8.49 -5.82
CA PRO A 160 -12.59 7.25 -5.07
C PRO A 160 -13.85 6.77 -4.35
N GLN A 161 -14.88 7.59 -4.21
CA GLN A 161 -16.17 7.17 -3.64
C GLN A 161 -17.04 6.41 -4.66
N PHE A 162 -16.86 6.66 -5.94
CA PHE A 162 -17.62 6.04 -7.04
C PHE A 162 -16.84 4.92 -7.71
N VAL A 163 -15.50 5.04 -7.75
CA VAL A 163 -14.60 4.13 -8.45
C VAL A 163 -13.79 3.33 -7.43
N ALA A 164 -14.04 2.03 -7.38
CA ALA A 164 -13.16 1.08 -6.70
C ALA A 164 -11.92 0.82 -7.58
N TYR A 165 -10.75 0.79 -6.98
CA TYR A 165 -9.53 0.35 -7.65
C TYR A 165 -8.82 -0.68 -6.77
N VAL A 166 -8.72 -1.90 -7.25
CA VAL A 166 -8.01 -3.00 -6.59
C VAL A 166 -6.57 -3.01 -7.10
N ASN A 167 -5.64 -2.78 -6.20
CA ASN A 167 -4.21 -2.69 -6.52
C ASN A 167 -3.61 -4.07 -6.83
N GLN A 168 -2.57 -4.08 -7.65
CA GLN A 168 -1.75 -5.26 -7.90
C GLN A 168 -1.03 -5.74 -6.63
N ARG A 169 -0.56 -4.83 -5.77
CA ARG A 169 0.20 -5.15 -4.54
C ARG A 169 -0.70 -5.27 -3.32
N ASP A 170 -0.44 -6.31 -2.52
CA ASP A 170 -1.20 -6.60 -1.29
C ASP A 170 -0.50 -5.97 -0.08
N LYS A 171 -0.98 -4.81 0.36
CA LYS A 171 -0.45 -4.08 1.51
C LYS A 171 -1.51 -3.98 2.60
N HIS A 172 -1.24 -4.58 3.75
CA HIS A 172 -2.13 -4.64 4.90
C HIS A 172 -1.38 -4.46 6.21
N PHE A 173 -2.09 -4.17 7.28
CA PHE A 173 -1.55 -4.26 8.64
C PHE A 173 -1.44 -5.74 9.04
N PRO A 174 -0.23 -6.28 9.28
CA PRO A 174 -0.04 -7.72 9.47
C PRO A 174 -0.72 -8.27 10.72
N MET A 175 -0.91 -7.45 11.76
CA MET A 175 -1.50 -7.84 13.03
C MET A 175 -3.03 -7.78 13.09
N LEU A 176 -3.69 -7.34 12.02
CA LEU A 176 -5.15 -7.38 11.91
C LEU A 176 -5.60 -8.72 11.32
N THR A 177 -6.75 -9.21 11.78
CA THR A 177 -7.38 -10.37 11.16
C THR A 177 -8.04 -9.96 9.84
N VAL A 178 -8.36 -10.95 8.99
CA VAL A 178 -9.10 -10.72 7.75
C VAL A 178 -10.41 -9.98 8.02
N LYS A 179 -11.19 -10.46 8.98
CA LYS A 179 -12.47 -9.86 9.36
C LYS A 179 -12.31 -8.41 9.82
N GLU A 180 -11.37 -8.12 10.69
CA GLU A 180 -11.12 -6.76 11.18
C GLU A 180 -10.66 -5.81 10.06
N THR A 181 -9.83 -6.29 9.14
CA THR A 181 -9.39 -5.50 7.98
C THR A 181 -10.59 -5.06 7.14
N LEU A 182 -11.53 -5.97 6.89
CA LEU A 182 -12.74 -5.71 6.12
C LEU A 182 -13.75 -4.85 6.91
N GLU A 183 -13.93 -5.09 8.21
CA GLU A 183 -14.79 -4.26 9.07
C GLU A 183 -14.32 -2.80 9.14
N PHE A 184 -13.00 -2.56 9.30
CA PHE A 184 -12.46 -1.20 9.27
C PHE A 184 -12.66 -0.53 7.92
N ALA A 185 -12.45 -1.24 6.81
CA ALA A 185 -12.69 -0.71 5.46
C ALA A 185 -14.17 -0.33 5.29
N HIS A 186 -15.08 -1.20 5.71
CA HIS A 186 -16.52 -0.94 5.68
C HIS A 186 -16.88 0.29 6.53
N GLN A 187 -16.36 0.39 7.76
CA GLN A 187 -16.61 1.52 8.65
C GLN A 187 -16.14 2.85 8.04
N PHE A 188 -14.97 2.88 7.39
CA PHE A 188 -14.47 4.09 6.71
C PHE A 188 -15.29 4.47 5.47
N CYS A 189 -15.94 3.51 4.82
CA CYS A 189 -16.84 3.73 3.68
C CYS A 189 -18.28 4.08 4.08
N GLY A 190 -18.53 4.42 5.35
CA GLY A 190 -19.81 4.87 5.86
C GLY A 190 -20.57 3.87 6.73
N GLY A 191 -20.20 2.58 6.71
CA GLY A 191 -20.70 1.54 7.63
C GLY A 191 -22.20 1.26 7.62
N GLY A 192 -23.00 2.00 6.82
CA GLY A 192 -24.44 1.87 6.79
C GLY A 192 -25.12 2.67 5.67
N LEU A 193 -26.42 2.48 5.51
CA LEU A 193 -27.22 3.21 4.54
C LEU A 193 -27.34 4.68 4.95
N SER A 194 -27.03 5.61 4.04
CA SER A 194 -27.14 7.04 4.32
C SER A 194 -28.60 7.49 4.32
N LYS A 195 -28.95 8.51 5.10
CA LYS A 195 -30.31 9.10 5.14
C LYS A 195 -30.81 9.50 3.76
N ARG A 196 -29.91 10.05 2.92
CA ARG A 196 -30.25 10.42 1.54
C ARG A 196 -30.57 9.21 0.68
N ALA A 197 -29.85 8.11 0.85
CA ALA A 197 -30.18 6.87 0.15
C ALA A 197 -31.55 6.32 0.60
N GLU A 198 -31.92 6.46 1.87
CA GLU A 198 -33.26 6.14 2.36
C GLU A 198 -34.34 7.02 1.71
N GLU A 199 -34.09 8.33 1.57
CA GLU A 199 -35.01 9.27 0.92
C GLU A 199 -35.23 8.95 -0.56
N LEU A 200 -34.21 8.47 -1.26
CA LEU A 200 -34.32 8.04 -2.66
C LEU A 200 -35.19 6.80 -2.84
N LEU A 201 -35.28 5.93 -1.82
CA LEU A 201 -36.10 4.71 -1.80
C LEU A 201 -37.57 5.00 -1.41
N SER A 202 -38.21 5.95 -2.11
CA SER A 202 -39.54 6.47 -1.77
C SER A 202 -40.56 6.45 -2.92
N LYS A 203 -40.22 5.87 -4.07
CA LYS A 203 -41.07 5.91 -5.28
C LYS A 203 -42.02 4.72 -5.44
N GLY A 204 -41.82 3.63 -4.70
CA GLY A 204 -42.70 2.48 -4.64
C GLY A 204 -43.89 2.68 -3.71
N SER A 205 -44.69 1.63 -3.46
CA SER A 205 -45.68 1.63 -2.39
C SER A 205 -45.03 1.74 -1.01
N PRO A 206 -45.73 2.25 0.03
CA PRO A 206 -45.18 2.35 1.35
C PRO A 206 -44.58 1.04 1.90
N GLU A 207 -45.23 -0.08 1.63
CA GLU A 207 -44.73 -1.42 2.04
C GLU A 207 -43.44 -1.82 1.25
N GLN A 208 -43.44 -1.59 -0.06
CA GLN A 208 -42.27 -1.85 -0.90
C GLN A 208 -41.06 -0.98 -0.51
N ASN A 209 -41.30 0.28 -0.20
CA ASN A 209 -40.27 1.19 0.26
C ASN A 209 -39.66 0.75 1.60
N LEU A 210 -40.54 0.33 2.55
CA LEU A 210 -40.09 -0.17 3.83
C LEU A 210 -39.27 -1.45 3.69
N GLU A 211 -39.75 -2.43 2.92
CA GLU A 211 -38.99 -3.67 2.63
C GLU A 211 -37.65 -3.39 1.95
N ALA A 212 -37.59 -2.44 1.02
CA ALA A 212 -36.33 -2.07 0.35
C ALA A 212 -35.32 -1.41 1.31
N ILE A 213 -35.81 -0.53 2.21
CA ILE A 213 -34.99 0.10 3.25
C ILE A 213 -34.46 -0.93 4.24
N GLU A 214 -35.31 -1.86 4.71
CA GLU A 214 -34.93 -2.94 5.62
C GLU A 214 -33.90 -3.88 4.96
N ALA A 215 -34.13 -4.29 3.71
CA ALA A 215 -33.18 -5.10 2.95
C ALA A 215 -31.84 -4.40 2.75
N ALA A 216 -31.86 -3.11 2.35
CA ALA A 216 -30.66 -2.32 2.21
C ALA A 216 -29.89 -2.18 3.53
N LYS A 217 -30.57 -1.87 4.64
CA LYS A 217 -29.96 -1.79 5.98
C LYS A 217 -29.32 -3.12 6.41
N ALA A 218 -30.03 -4.24 6.18
CA ALA A 218 -29.49 -5.57 6.50
C ALA A 218 -28.26 -5.91 5.68
N VAL A 219 -28.25 -5.63 4.37
CA VAL A 219 -27.08 -5.84 3.51
C VAL A 219 -25.91 -4.99 3.99
N PHE A 220 -26.11 -3.70 4.27
CA PHE A 220 -25.04 -2.85 4.80
C PHE A 220 -24.53 -3.30 6.17
N ALA A 221 -25.42 -3.71 7.08
CA ALA A 221 -25.02 -4.17 8.41
C ALA A 221 -24.14 -5.43 8.37
N HIS A 222 -24.42 -6.33 7.42
CA HIS A 222 -23.71 -7.61 7.26
C HIS A 222 -22.73 -7.61 6.09
N TYR A 223 -22.41 -6.46 5.50
CA TYR A 223 -21.61 -6.39 4.29
C TYR A 223 -20.21 -7.00 4.45
N PRO A 224 -19.45 -6.82 5.54
CA PRO A 224 -18.19 -7.53 5.74
C PRO A 224 -18.34 -9.07 5.70
N ASP A 225 -19.35 -9.62 6.34
CA ASP A 225 -19.60 -11.07 6.34
C ASP A 225 -20.01 -11.58 4.94
N ILE A 226 -20.77 -10.78 4.17
CA ILE A 226 -21.13 -11.09 2.78
C ILE A 226 -19.87 -11.15 1.91
N ILE A 227 -19.00 -10.15 2.00
CA ILE A 227 -17.73 -10.13 1.25
C ILE A 227 -16.82 -11.30 1.64
N ILE A 228 -16.71 -11.63 2.93
CA ILE A 228 -15.96 -12.80 3.41
C ILE A 228 -16.45 -14.08 2.73
N GLN A 229 -17.75 -14.23 2.57
CA GLN A 229 -18.33 -15.40 1.93
C GLN A 229 -18.16 -15.38 0.41
N GLN A 230 -18.40 -14.26 -0.23
CA GLN A 230 -18.21 -14.11 -1.69
C GLN A 230 -16.78 -14.40 -2.13
N LEU A 231 -15.80 -14.06 -1.29
CA LEU A 231 -14.38 -14.27 -1.57
C LEU A 231 -13.83 -15.59 -0.99
N GLY A 232 -14.67 -16.44 -0.39
CA GLY A 232 -14.23 -17.72 0.17
C GLY A 232 -13.22 -17.60 1.31
N LEU A 233 -13.37 -16.57 2.17
CA LEU A 233 -12.45 -16.26 3.28
C LEU A 233 -12.96 -16.74 4.65
N GLN A 234 -14.04 -17.53 4.71
CA GLN A 234 -14.67 -17.97 5.96
C GLN A 234 -13.70 -18.73 6.87
N ASN A 235 -12.85 -19.60 6.27
CA ASN A 235 -11.93 -20.45 7.01
C ASN A 235 -10.77 -19.67 7.66
N CYS A 236 -10.43 -18.50 7.13
CA CYS A 236 -9.32 -17.67 7.59
C CYS A 236 -9.76 -16.30 8.16
N GLN A 237 -11.06 -16.06 8.35
CA GLN A 237 -11.57 -14.75 8.78
C GLN A 237 -10.97 -14.26 10.12
N ASP A 238 -10.69 -15.17 11.04
CA ASP A 238 -10.11 -14.89 12.35
C ASP A 238 -8.58 -15.02 12.37
N THR A 239 -7.98 -15.31 11.21
CA THR A 239 -6.52 -15.40 11.05
C THR A 239 -5.98 -14.00 10.74
N ILE A 240 -4.80 -13.67 11.29
CA ILE A 240 -4.11 -12.41 10.97
C ILE A 240 -3.65 -12.42 9.51
N VAL A 241 -3.65 -11.25 8.88
CA VAL A 241 -3.22 -11.14 7.49
C VAL A 241 -1.74 -11.52 7.34
N GLY A 242 -0.90 -11.14 8.30
CA GLY A 242 0.52 -11.43 8.31
C GLY A 242 1.31 -10.69 7.22
N ASP A 243 2.63 -10.91 7.26
CA ASP A 243 3.59 -10.39 6.28
C ASP A 243 4.71 -11.42 6.02
N ALA A 244 5.83 -10.98 5.44
CA ALA A 244 6.97 -11.85 5.17
C ALA A 244 7.65 -12.42 6.44
N MET A 245 7.51 -11.73 7.59
CA MET A 245 8.12 -12.10 8.87
C MET A 245 7.12 -12.78 9.81
N THR A 246 5.85 -12.40 9.70
CA THR A 246 4.77 -12.91 10.55
C THR A 246 3.85 -13.80 9.73
N ARG A 247 3.83 -15.11 10.06
CA ARG A 247 2.96 -16.06 9.37
C ARG A 247 1.50 -15.65 9.57
N GLY A 248 0.78 -15.51 8.46
CA GLY A 248 -0.64 -15.19 8.41
C GLY A 248 -1.35 -16.01 7.32
N VAL A 249 -2.28 -15.37 6.65
CA VAL A 249 -3.02 -15.97 5.51
C VAL A 249 -2.09 -16.23 4.32
N SER A 250 -2.49 -17.14 3.43
CA SER A 250 -1.78 -17.45 2.18
C SER A 250 -1.73 -16.24 1.24
N GLY A 251 -0.85 -16.29 0.22
CA GLY A 251 -0.76 -15.24 -0.79
C GLY A 251 -2.09 -15.02 -1.53
N GLY A 252 -2.77 -16.10 -1.91
CA GLY A 252 -4.08 -16.06 -2.57
C GLY A 252 -5.18 -15.50 -1.66
N GLU A 253 -5.22 -15.90 -0.38
CA GLU A 253 -6.17 -15.32 0.58
C GLU A 253 -5.91 -13.83 0.80
N ARG A 254 -4.63 -13.41 0.88
CA ARG A 254 -4.24 -11.99 1.01
C ARG A 254 -4.72 -11.17 -0.19
N LYS A 255 -4.60 -11.71 -1.41
CA LYS A 255 -5.12 -11.07 -2.63
C LYS A 255 -6.63 -10.89 -2.57
N ARG A 256 -7.36 -11.91 -2.12
CA ARG A 256 -8.80 -11.83 -1.91
C ARG A 256 -9.18 -10.78 -0.84
N VAL A 257 -8.41 -10.66 0.24
CA VAL A 257 -8.60 -9.59 1.24
C VAL A 257 -8.41 -8.21 0.61
N THR A 258 -7.38 -8.02 -0.25
CA THR A 258 -7.16 -6.75 -0.98
C THR A 258 -8.35 -6.41 -1.86
N THR A 259 -8.92 -7.41 -2.56
CA THR A 259 -10.11 -7.22 -3.40
C THR A 259 -11.31 -6.77 -2.56
N GLY A 260 -11.61 -7.48 -1.48
CA GLY A 260 -12.74 -7.15 -0.60
C GLY A 260 -12.60 -5.80 0.10
N GLU A 261 -11.39 -5.43 0.55
CA GLU A 261 -11.14 -4.14 1.22
C GLU A 261 -11.51 -2.95 0.33
N MET A 262 -11.35 -3.05 -0.99
CA MET A 262 -11.60 -1.95 -1.93
C MET A 262 -13.05 -1.90 -2.46
N GLU A 263 -13.85 -2.92 -2.24
CA GLU A 263 -15.23 -3.00 -2.75
C GLU A 263 -16.27 -2.27 -1.90
N PHE A 264 -15.95 -1.93 -0.65
CA PHE A 264 -16.89 -1.28 0.24
C PHE A 264 -17.36 0.10 -0.22
N GLY A 265 -18.59 0.45 0.16
CA GLY A 265 -19.26 1.70 -0.20
C GLY A 265 -20.14 1.58 -1.45
N THR A 266 -20.65 2.72 -1.90
CA THR A 266 -21.53 2.82 -3.09
C THR A 266 -20.71 2.96 -4.37
N LYS A 267 -19.89 1.96 -4.70
CA LYS A 267 -19.07 1.97 -5.90
C LYS A 267 -19.93 1.64 -7.14
N HIS A 268 -19.81 2.44 -8.19
CA HIS A 268 -20.50 2.24 -9.48
C HIS A 268 -19.56 1.70 -10.55
N VAL A 269 -18.26 1.98 -10.43
CA VAL A 269 -17.21 1.47 -11.30
C VAL A 269 -16.22 0.66 -10.47
N THR A 270 -15.86 -0.53 -10.94
CA THR A 270 -14.84 -1.38 -10.32
C THR A 270 -13.73 -1.64 -11.31
N LEU A 271 -12.52 -1.21 -10.98
CA LEU A 271 -11.30 -1.39 -11.77
C LEU A 271 -10.36 -2.32 -11.00
N MET A 272 -10.03 -3.47 -11.57
CA MET A 272 -9.22 -4.50 -10.93
C MET A 272 -7.92 -4.72 -11.70
N ASP A 273 -6.79 -4.57 -11.02
CA ASP A 273 -5.46 -4.66 -11.62
C ASP A 273 -4.76 -5.96 -11.20
N GLU A 274 -4.68 -6.91 -12.15
CA GLU A 274 -4.00 -8.21 -12.01
C GLU A 274 -4.38 -8.98 -10.73
N ILE A 275 -5.68 -9.16 -10.51
CA ILE A 275 -6.21 -9.82 -9.31
C ILE A 275 -5.96 -11.34 -9.26
N SER A 276 -5.66 -11.97 -10.40
CA SER A 276 -5.44 -13.43 -10.48
C SER A 276 -4.05 -13.87 -10.02
N THR A 277 -3.11 -12.94 -9.84
CA THR A 277 -1.75 -13.26 -9.43
C THR A 277 -1.72 -13.96 -8.06
N GLY A 278 -1.27 -15.23 -8.03
CA GLY A 278 -1.21 -16.06 -6.83
C GLY A 278 -2.53 -16.73 -6.45
N LEU A 279 -3.56 -16.66 -7.31
CA LEU A 279 -4.79 -17.44 -7.18
C LEU A 279 -4.74 -18.67 -8.08
N ASP A 280 -5.48 -19.70 -7.70
CA ASP A 280 -5.79 -20.83 -8.57
C ASP A 280 -6.89 -20.46 -9.58
N SER A 281 -7.05 -21.28 -10.61
CA SER A 281 -8.03 -21.06 -11.68
C SER A 281 -9.47 -21.08 -11.15
N ALA A 282 -9.76 -21.92 -10.17
CA ALA A 282 -11.10 -22.01 -9.58
C ALA A 282 -11.46 -20.75 -8.80
N ALA A 283 -10.56 -20.27 -7.92
CA ALA A 283 -10.79 -19.03 -7.18
C ALA A 283 -10.90 -17.81 -8.11
N THR A 284 -10.08 -17.77 -9.16
CA THR A 284 -10.18 -16.71 -10.19
C THR A 284 -11.54 -16.74 -10.88
N TYR A 285 -12.01 -17.93 -11.28
CA TYR A 285 -13.32 -18.10 -11.90
C TYR A 285 -14.46 -17.62 -10.98
N ASP A 286 -14.46 -18.01 -9.71
CA ASP A 286 -15.50 -17.64 -8.74
C ASP A 286 -15.55 -16.13 -8.52
N ILE A 287 -14.39 -15.45 -8.40
CA ILE A 287 -14.31 -14.00 -8.25
C ILE A 287 -14.86 -13.31 -9.52
N ILE A 288 -14.41 -13.69 -10.70
CA ILE A 288 -14.85 -13.08 -11.95
C ILE A 288 -16.34 -13.34 -12.20
N ASN A 289 -16.84 -14.54 -11.91
CA ASN A 289 -18.26 -14.84 -12.02
C ASN A 289 -19.12 -14.01 -11.06
N THR A 290 -18.63 -13.79 -9.84
CA THR A 290 -19.26 -12.86 -8.88
C THR A 290 -19.26 -11.43 -9.42
N GLN A 291 -18.17 -10.96 -9.98
CA GLN A 291 -18.06 -9.62 -10.60
C GLN A 291 -18.95 -9.48 -11.84
N ARG A 292 -19.10 -10.54 -12.65
CA ARG A 292 -20.08 -10.59 -13.73
C ARG A 292 -21.51 -10.41 -13.22
N SER A 293 -21.86 -11.11 -12.14
CA SER A 293 -23.17 -10.93 -11.50
C SER A 293 -23.37 -9.50 -11.00
N VAL A 294 -22.35 -8.89 -10.40
CA VAL A 294 -22.37 -7.48 -9.96
C VAL A 294 -22.56 -6.54 -11.15
N ALA A 295 -21.85 -6.78 -12.26
CA ALA A 295 -22.01 -5.97 -13.49
C ALA A 295 -23.42 -6.07 -14.05
N HIS A 296 -23.90 -7.27 -14.34
CA HIS A 296 -25.18 -7.48 -15.01
C HIS A 296 -26.40 -7.15 -14.14
N THR A 297 -26.39 -7.59 -12.87
CA THR A 297 -27.55 -7.49 -11.97
C THR A 297 -27.63 -6.13 -11.29
N LEU A 298 -26.50 -5.63 -10.77
CA LEU A 298 -26.44 -4.32 -10.10
C LEU A 298 -26.10 -3.17 -11.04
N ARG A 299 -25.97 -3.45 -12.35
CA ARG A 299 -25.69 -2.47 -13.41
C ARG A 299 -24.40 -1.66 -13.16
N LYS A 300 -23.40 -2.26 -12.57
CA LYS A 300 -22.09 -1.64 -12.38
C LYS A 300 -21.22 -1.76 -13.64
N THR A 301 -20.27 -0.86 -13.79
CA THR A 301 -19.21 -0.94 -14.81
C THR A 301 -18.01 -1.66 -14.20
N VAL A 302 -17.62 -2.81 -14.74
CA VAL A 302 -16.52 -3.63 -14.21
C VAL A 302 -15.45 -3.78 -15.27
N VAL A 303 -14.20 -3.43 -14.95
CA VAL A 303 -13.02 -3.60 -15.82
C VAL A 303 -11.97 -4.36 -15.07
N VAL A 304 -11.53 -5.49 -15.60
CA VAL A 304 -10.56 -6.38 -14.95
C VAL A 304 -9.36 -6.60 -15.86
N ALA A 305 -8.18 -6.21 -15.41
CA ALA A 305 -6.93 -6.57 -16.07
C ALA A 305 -6.46 -7.94 -15.56
N LEU A 306 -6.24 -8.88 -16.49
CA LEU A 306 -5.66 -10.19 -16.21
C LEU A 306 -4.41 -10.38 -17.10
N LEU A 307 -3.46 -11.19 -16.63
CA LEU A 307 -2.29 -11.53 -17.43
C LEU A 307 -2.62 -12.66 -18.40
N GLN A 308 -3.09 -13.79 -17.90
CA GLN A 308 -3.38 -15.01 -18.67
C GLN A 308 -4.65 -15.68 -18.11
N PRO A 309 -5.85 -15.23 -18.47
CA PRO A 309 -7.08 -15.86 -18.05
C PRO A 309 -7.26 -17.21 -18.78
N SER A 310 -7.73 -18.24 -18.04
CA SER A 310 -8.13 -19.50 -18.68
C SER A 310 -9.31 -19.27 -19.65
N PRO A 311 -9.55 -20.19 -20.61
CA PRO A 311 -10.67 -20.07 -21.55
C PRO A 311 -12.04 -19.92 -20.87
N GLU A 312 -12.23 -20.60 -19.74
CA GLU A 312 -13.47 -20.54 -18.95
C GLU A 312 -13.65 -19.16 -18.31
N VAL A 313 -12.56 -18.54 -17.84
CA VAL A 313 -12.56 -17.18 -17.28
C VAL A 313 -12.76 -16.16 -18.39
N PHE A 314 -12.11 -16.33 -19.57
CA PHE A 314 -12.28 -15.47 -20.73
C PHE A 314 -13.75 -15.39 -21.18
N ALA A 315 -14.45 -16.53 -21.20
CA ALA A 315 -15.86 -16.62 -21.59
C ALA A 315 -16.84 -15.89 -20.64
N LEU A 316 -16.40 -15.48 -19.46
CA LEU A 316 -17.23 -14.68 -18.54
C LEU A 316 -17.32 -13.20 -18.90
N PHE A 317 -16.44 -12.70 -19.77
CA PHE A 317 -16.40 -11.29 -20.15
C PHE A 317 -17.32 -10.97 -21.36
N ASP A 318 -17.90 -9.79 -21.33
CA ASP A 318 -18.73 -9.28 -22.43
C ASP A 318 -17.86 -8.62 -23.51
N ASP A 319 -16.98 -7.73 -23.07
CA ASP A 319 -16.09 -6.97 -23.97
C ASP A 319 -14.61 -7.25 -23.59
N VAL A 320 -13.72 -7.10 -24.57
CA VAL A 320 -12.28 -7.14 -24.38
C VAL A 320 -11.60 -5.93 -24.98
N MET A 321 -10.64 -5.37 -24.24
CA MET A 321 -9.74 -4.34 -24.70
C MET A 321 -8.31 -4.86 -24.68
N ILE A 322 -7.63 -4.82 -25.84
CA ILE A 322 -6.26 -5.31 -25.99
C ILE A 322 -5.32 -4.11 -26.14
N LEU A 323 -4.37 -4.00 -25.19
CA LEU A 323 -3.34 -2.98 -25.18
C LEU A 323 -1.97 -3.58 -25.49
N ASN A 324 -1.25 -2.98 -26.43
CA ASN A 324 0.15 -3.27 -26.66
C ASN A 324 0.93 -1.98 -26.94
N GLU A 325 2.11 -1.82 -26.32
CA GLU A 325 2.98 -0.63 -26.42
C GLU A 325 2.24 0.71 -26.23
N GLY A 326 1.24 0.73 -25.32
CA GLY A 326 0.43 1.91 -25.05
C GLY A 326 -0.65 2.23 -26.08
N GLN A 327 -0.92 1.33 -27.04
CA GLN A 327 -1.93 1.49 -28.09
C GLN A 327 -3.04 0.44 -27.98
N VAL A 328 -4.25 0.78 -28.41
CA VAL A 328 -5.40 -0.14 -28.47
C VAL A 328 -5.37 -0.90 -29.78
N MET A 329 -5.16 -2.20 -29.72
CA MET A 329 -5.22 -3.09 -30.90
C MET A 329 -6.66 -3.58 -31.18
N TYR A 330 -7.48 -3.64 -30.14
CA TYR A 330 -8.88 -4.04 -30.22
C TYR A 330 -9.65 -3.53 -29.01
N HIS A 331 -10.88 -3.09 -29.18
CA HIS A 331 -11.84 -2.78 -28.12
C HIS A 331 -13.27 -3.05 -28.63
N GLY A 332 -13.89 -4.09 -28.12
CA GLY A 332 -15.23 -4.50 -28.53
C GLY A 332 -15.65 -5.82 -27.90
N PRO A 333 -16.76 -6.43 -28.39
CA PRO A 333 -17.29 -7.69 -27.87
C PRO A 333 -16.28 -8.84 -27.96
N CYS A 334 -16.20 -9.65 -26.88
CA CYS A 334 -15.36 -10.87 -26.88
C CYS A 334 -15.74 -11.86 -28.00
N SER A 335 -17.02 -11.89 -28.39
CA SER A 335 -17.52 -12.77 -29.47
C SER A 335 -17.00 -12.45 -30.88
N GLN A 336 -16.52 -11.24 -31.11
CA GLN A 336 -16.06 -10.75 -32.43
C GLN A 336 -14.54 -10.64 -32.52
N VAL A 337 -13.80 -10.86 -31.43
CA VAL A 337 -12.35 -10.62 -31.38
C VAL A 337 -11.59 -11.58 -32.28
N GLU A 338 -11.98 -12.87 -32.32
CA GLU A 338 -11.34 -13.89 -33.12
C GLU A 338 -11.56 -13.64 -34.62
N GLU A 339 -12.81 -13.37 -35.04
CA GLU A 339 -13.18 -13.01 -36.41
C GLU A 339 -12.41 -11.76 -36.90
N PHE A 340 -12.22 -10.77 -36.02
CA PHE A 340 -11.46 -9.55 -36.36
C PHE A 340 -10.02 -9.88 -36.74
N PHE A 341 -9.31 -10.69 -35.94
CA PHE A 341 -7.92 -11.05 -36.21
C PHE A 341 -7.78 -12.06 -37.35
N GLU A 342 -8.75 -12.97 -37.54
CA GLU A 342 -8.82 -13.82 -38.74
C GLU A 342 -8.94 -12.97 -40.00
N GLY A 343 -9.74 -11.92 -39.97
CA GLY A 343 -9.85 -10.92 -41.05
C GLY A 343 -8.56 -10.15 -41.33
N LEU A 344 -7.60 -10.15 -40.44
CA LEU A 344 -6.24 -9.63 -40.61
C LEU A 344 -5.20 -10.68 -41.05
N GLY A 345 -5.61 -11.98 -41.18
CA GLY A 345 -4.77 -13.06 -41.61
C GLY A 345 -4.06 -13.83 -40.49
N PHE A 346 -4.61 -13.78 -39.26
CA PHE A 346 -4.10 -14.55 -38.12
C PHE A 346 -5.20 -15.50 -37.63
N SER A 347 -4.88 -16.75 -37.38
CA SER A 347 -5.82 -17.76 -36.89
C SER A 347 -5.33 -18.39 -35.59
N CYS A 348 -6.24 -18.52 -34.63
CA CYS A 348 -5.95 -19.17 -33.37
C CYS A 348 -5.91 -20.70 -33.57
N PRO A 349 -4.80 -21.40 -33.26
CA PRO A 349 -4.76 -22.83 -33.30
C PRO A 349 -5.69 -23.45 -32.23
N PRO A 350 -6.34 -24.59 -32.51
CA PRO A 350 -7.27 -25.22 -31.57
C PRO A 350 -6.65 -25.70 -30.26
N GLU A 351 -5.33 -25.80 -30.21
CA GLU A 351 -4.56 -26.22 -29.01
C GLU A 351 -4.04 -25.03 -28.19
N ARG A 352 -4.28 -23.80 -28.67
CA ARG A 352 -3.84 -22.56 -27.99
C ARG A 352 -4.99 -21.84 -27.34
N ASP A 353 -4.79 -21.37 -26.10
CA ASP A 353 -5.78 -20.56 -25.41
C ASP A 353 -5.93 -19.22 -26.13
N ILE A 354 -7.19 -18.78 -26.33
CA ILE A 354 -7.50 -17.53 -27.04
C ILE A 354 -6.82 -16.30 -26.41
N ALA A 355 -6.75 -16.24 -25.09
CA ALA A 355 -6.11 -15.13 -24.39
C ALA A 355 -4.60 -15.08 -24.66
N ASP A 356 -3.92 -16.22 -24.68
CA ASP A 356 -2.50 -16.32 -25.01
C ASP A 356 -2.25 -15.94 -26.47
N TYR A 357 -3.07 -16.45 -27.39
CA TYR A 357 -3.03 -16.06 -28.79
C TYR A 357 -3.14 -14.54 -28.98
N LEU A 358 -4.13 -13.90 -28.31
CA LEU A 358 -4.31 -12.45 -28.38
C LEU A 358 -3.14 -11.66 -27.81
N LEU A 359 -2.47 -12.18 -26.78
CA LEU A 359 -1.27 -11.57 -26.17
C LEU A 359 -0.03 -11.70 -27.06
N ASP A 360 0.07 -12.75 -27.85
CA ASP A 360 1.20 -13.00 -28.76
C ASP A 360 1.15 -12.10 -30.01
N LEU A 361 -0.04 -11.57 -30.36
CA LEU A 361 -0.20 -10.67 -31.49
C LEU A 361 0.49 -9.31 -31.23
N GLY A 362 1.21 -8.82 -32.22
CA GLY A 362 2.06 -7.64 -32.07
C GLY A 362 3.44 -7.92 -31.45
N THR A 363 3.79 -9.21 -31.24
CA THR A 363 5.10 -9.68 -30.78
C THR A 363 5.78 -10.57 -31.83
N THR A 364 6.96 -11.08 -31.54
CA THR A 364 7.68 -12.03 -32.43
C THR A 364 6.98 -13.38 -32.57
N GLU A 365 6.14 -13.76 -31.60
CA GLU A 365 5.42 -15.03 -31.60
C GLU A 365 4.26 -15.09 -32.62
N GLN A 366 3.77 -13.93 -33.08
CA GLN A 366 2.67 -13.81 -34.05
C GLN A 366 2.91 -14.57 -35.35
N TYR A 367 4.16 -14.80 -35.74
CA TYR A 367 4.48 -15.50 -36.99
C TYR A 367 3.98 -16.95 -37.02
N SER A 368 3.80 -17.57 -35.86
CA SER A 368 3.24 -18.93 -35.74
C SER A 368 1.74 -19.01 -36.08
N TYR A 369 1.05 -17.86 -36.03
CA TYR A 369 -0.41 -17.74 -36.23
C TYR A 369 -0.81 -17.24 -37.61
N GLN A 370 0.17 -16.94 -38.48
CA GLN A 370 -0.08 -16.40 -39.82
C GLN A 370 -0.72 -17.45 -40.73
N VAL A 371 -1.82 -17.06 -41.40
CA VAL A 371 -2.45 -17.87 -42.41
C VAL A 371 -1.63 -17.81 -43.69
N GLN A 372 -1.21 -18.98 -44.22
CA GLN A 372 -0.46 -19.08 -45.48
C GLN A 372 -1.36 -18.65 -46.65
N ASN A 373 -0.79 -17.86 -47.60
CA ASN A 373 -1.48 -17.33 -48.79
C ASN A 373 -2.52 -16.23 -48.52
N TYR A 374 -2.38 -15.48 -47.45
CA TYR A 374 -3.17 -14.28 -47.24
C TYR A 374 -2.77 -13.19 -48.24
N HIS A 375 -3.75 -12.62 -48.97
CA HIS A 375 -3.50 -11.71 -50.12
C HIS A 375 -3.20 -10.27 -49.73
N THR A 376 -3.42 -9.88 -48.48
CA THR A 376 -3.22 -8.52 -48.01
C THR A 376 -1.99 -8.43 -47.06
N LYS A 377 -1.37 -7.25 -46.97
CA LYS A 377 -0.22 -7.04 -46.04
C LYS A 377 -0.70 -7.24 -44.60
N GLN A 378 -0.18 -8.26 -43.94
CA GLN A 378 -0.47 -8.54 -42.52
C GLN A 378 0.22 -7.51 -41.61
N PRO A 379 -0.42 -7.03 -40.52
CA PRO A 379 0.22 -6.18 -39.51
C PRO A 379 1.38 -6.88 -38.82
N ARG A 380 2.46 -6.12 -38.52
CA ARG A 380 3.69 -6.66 -37.90
C ARG A 380 4.02 -6.04 -36.56
N SER A 381 3.50 -4.85 -36.28
CA SER A 381 3.76 -4.10 -35.06
C SER A 381 2.47 -3.70 -34.34
N ALA A 382 2.53 -3.38 -33.06
CA ALA A 382 1.40 -2.88 -32.30
C ALA A 382 0.73 -1.67 -32.97
N SER A 383 1.52 -0.78 -33.59
CA SER A 383 1.01 0.41 -34.29
C SER A 383 0.24 0.05 -35.57
N GLU A 384 0.69 -0.96 -36.33
CA GLU A 384 -0.04 -1.42 -37.55
C GLU A 384 -1.36 -2.11 -37.15
N PHE A 385 -1.40 -2.87 -36.05
CA PHE A 385 -2.65 -3.44 -35.52
C PHE A 385 -3.60 -2.35 -35.03
N ALA A 386 -3.11 -1.36 -34.31
CA ALA A 386 -3.94 -0.23 -33.85
C ALA A 386 -4.51 0.57 -35.03
N GLU A 387 -3.72 0.76 -36.13
CA GLU A 387 -4.23 1.40 -37.33
C GLU A 387 -5.28 0.55 -38.06
N ALA A 388 -5.09 -0.78 -38.10
CA ALA A 388 -6.10 -1.69 -38.66
C ALA A 388 -7.38 -1.66 -37.84
N PHE A 389 -7.29 -1.61 -36.51
CA PHE A 389 -8.46 -1.45 -35.64
C PHE A 389 -9.18 -0.14 -35.88
N ARG A 390 -8.48 0.99 -35.99
CA ARG A 390 -9.08 2.31 -36.27
C ARG A 390 -9.88 2.34 -37.59
N ARG A 391 -9.55 1.49 -38.55
CA ARG A 391 -10.27 1.37 -39.84
C ARG A 391 -11.42 0.38 -39.79
N SER A 392 -11.59 -0.38 -38.73
CA SER A 392 -12.61 -1.43 -38.59
C SER A 392 -14.01 -0.87 -38.34
N ASN A 393 -15.01 -1.71 -38.57
CA ASN A 393 -16.39 -1.38 -38.22
C ASN A 393 -16.59 -1.38 -36.70
N ILE A 394 -15.90 -2.25 -35.98
CA ILE A 394 -15.95 -2.34 -34.51
C ILE A 394 -15.49 -1.03 -33.89
N HIS A 395 -14.40 -0.45 -34.39
CA HIS A 395 -13.94 0.86 -33.92
C HIS A 395 -14.98 1.96 -34.23
N ARG A 396 -15.64 1.90 -35.36
CA ARG A 396 -16.70 2.88 -35.73
C ARG A 396 -17.91 2.74 -34.80
N GLU A 397 -18.29 1.53 -34.42
CA GLU A 397 -19.35 1.30 -33.43
C GLU A 397 -18.96 1.86 -32.07
N MET A 398 -17.73 1.57 -31.60
CA MET A 398 -17.19 2.11 -30.35
C MET A 398 -17.15 3.65 -30.38
N GLN A 399 -16.76 4.24 -31.50
CA GLN A 399 -16.76 5.70 -31.67
C GLN A 399 -18.18 6.28 -31.62
N ASN A 400 -19.15 5.62 -32.25
CA ASN A 400 -20.57 6.02 -32.18
C ASN A 400 -21.06 5.95 -30.71
N ASP A 401 -20.68 4.93 -29.95
CA ASP A 401 -21.02 4.83 -28.53
C ASP A 401 -20.33 5.91 -27.68
N LEU A 402 -19.10 6.28 -28.04
CA LEU A 402 -18.36 7.35 -27.36
C LEU A 402 -19.04 8.72 -27.60
N GLU A 403 -19.52 8.98 -28.80
CA GLU A 403 -20.19 10.24 -29.21
C GLU A 403 -21.70 10.26 -28.91
N ALA A 404 -22.30 9.09 -28.64
CA ALA A 404 -23.73 8.97 -28.35
C ALA A 404 -24.15 9.83 -27.16
N PRO A 405 -25.31 10.50 -27.23
CA PRO A 405 -25.86 11.26 -26.12
C PRO A 405 -26.10 10.33 -24.91
N HIS A 406 -25.83 10.83 -23.72
CA HIS A 406 -26.04 10.05 -22.51
C HIS A 406 -27.54 9.83 -22.26
N ASN A 407 -27.90 8.64 -21.77
CA ASN A 407 -29.25 8.32 -21.34
C ASN A 407 -29.69 9.27 -20.22
N GLU A 408 -30.96 9.65 -20.16
CA GLU A 408 -31.56 10.50 -19.14
C GLU A 408 -31.29 9.93 -17.71
N ASP A 409 -31.32 8.61 -17.55
CA ASP A 409 -31.02 7.95 -16.25
C ASP A 409 -29.59 8.19 -15.79
N LEU A 410 -28.59 8.21 -16.70
CA LEU A 410 -27.20 8.51 -16.38
C LEU A 410 -27.03 9.96 -15.95
N LEU A 411 -27.66 10.90 -16.65
CA LEU A 411 -27.63 12.34 -16.32
C LEU A 411 -28.33 12.61 -14.96
N ARG A 412 -29.45 11.94 -14.69
CA ARG A 412 -30.15 12.06 -13.41
C ARG A 412 -29.29 11.56 -12.25
N ASN A 413 -28.50 10.51 -12.46
CA ASN A 413 -27.55 10.01 -11.47
C ASN A 413 -26.47 11.03 -11.07
N VAL A 414 -26.11 11.95 -11.97
CA VAL A 414 -25.16 13.04 -11.66
C VAL A 414 -25.72 13.91 -10.54
N ALA A 415 -26.94 14.44 -10.71
CA ALA A 415 -27.56 15.35 -9.74
C ALA A 415 -27.92 14.66 -8.42
N GLU A 416 -28.41 13.41 -8.49
CA GLU A 416 -28.92 12.71 -7.30
C GLU A 416 -27.83 11.97 -6.50
N VAL A 417 -26.77 11.49 -7.14
CA VAL A 417 -25.75 10.62 -6.52
C VAL A 417 -24.37 11.28 -6.54
N ILE A 418 -23.89 11.75 -7.69
CA ILE A 418 -22.50 12.21 -7.84
C ILE A 418 -22.26 13.56 -7.17
N GLU A 419 -23.11 14.57 -7.44
CA GLU A 419 -22.91 15.91 -6.89
C GLU A 419 -22.98 15.98 -5.36
N PRO A 420 -23.89 15.28 -4.67
CA PRO A 420 -24.01 15.38 -3.22
C PRO A 420 -23.08 14.47 -2.44
N MET A 421 -22.30 13.59 -3.09
CA MET A 421 -21.41 12.66 -2.41
C MET A 421 -20.24 13.39 -1.72
N PRO A 422 -20.02 13.20 -0.41
CA PRO A 422 -18.87 13.77 0.27
C PRO A 422 -17.56 13.07 -0.14
N ALA A 423 -16.44 13.79 -0.03
CA ALA A 423 -15.12 13.19 -0.29
C ALA A 423 -14.74 12.13 0.76
N PHE A 424 -15.26 12.26 1.98
CA PHE A 424 -15.05 11.31 3.10
C PHE A 424 -16.39 11.09 3.79
N HIS A 425 -16.73 9.83 4.07
CA HIS A 425 -17.99 9.49 4.75
C HIS A 425 -17.97 9.84 6.24
N GLN A 426 -16.84 9.61 6.92
CA GLN A 426 -16.72 9.91 8.35
C GLN A 426 -16.30 11.36 8.60
N SER A 427 -16.75 11.91 9.74
CA SER A 427 -16.23 13.16 10.28
C SER A 427 -14.76 13.05 10.67
N PHE A 428 -14.08 14.17 10.90
CA PHE A 428 -12.66 14.17 11.32
C PHE A 428 -12.46 13.41 12.64
N LEU A 429 -13.31 13.64 13.63
CA LEU A 429 -13.20 13.01 14.95
C LEU A 429 -13.52 11.51 14.89
N GLU A 430 -14.58 11.11 14.20
CA GLU A 430 -14.95 9.70 14.04
C GLU A 430 -13.83 8.90 13.36
N SER A 431 -13.29 9.41 12.27
CA SER A 431 -12.17 8.76 11.58
C SER A 431 -10.89 8.71 12.44
N THR A 432 -10.62 9.76 13.24
CA THR A 432 -9.48 9.77 14.17
C THR A 432 -9.63 8.72 15.27
N LEU A 433 -10.82 8.59 15.87
CA LEU A 433 -11.09 7.60 16.92
C LEU A 433 -11.03 6.17 16.36
N SER A 434 -11.60 5.94 15.16
CA SER A 434 -11.54 4.64 14.50
C SER A 434 -10.09 4.24 14.18
N LEU A 435 -9.28 5.19 13.69
CA LEU A 435 -7.86 4.97 13.42
C LEU A 435 -7.06 4.75 14.71
N LEU A 436 -7.34 5.50 15.77
CA LEU A 436 -6.70 5.34 17.07
C LEU A 436 -6.97 3.93 17.64
N ARG A 437 -8.25 3.50 17.60
CA ARG A 437 -8.62 2.15 18.03
C ARG A 437 -7.86 1.07 17.24
N ARG A 438 -7.80 1.23 15.91
CA ARG A 438 -7.07 0.32 15.04
C ARG A 438 -5.57 0.29 15.38
N GLN A 439 -4.94 1.45 15.52
CA GLN A 439 -3.51 1.56 15.77
C GLN A 439 -3.13 1.00 17.16
N LEU A 440 -3.93 1.27 18.19
CA LEU A 440 -3.75 0.66 19.51
C LEU A 440 -3.87 -0.87 19.45
N MET A 441 -4.82 -1.40 18.66
CA MET A 441 -4.98 -2.85 18.48
C MET A 441 -3.77 -3.47 17.79
N VAL A 442 -3.27 -2.85 16.72
CA VAL A 442 -2.07 -3.29 15.99
C VAL A 442 -0.85 -3.30 16.93
N THR A 443 -0.63 -2.21 17.69
CA THR A 443 0.48 -2.10 18.64
C THR A 443 0.36 -3.15 19.74
N TYR A 444 -0.80 -3.30 20.38
CA TYR A 444 -1.01 -4.24 21.48
C TYR A 444 -0.81 -5.71 21.08
N ARG A 445 -1.15 -6.06 19.85
CA ARG A 445 -0.95 -7.43 19.33
C ARG A 445 0.49 -7.75 18.95
N ASN A 446 1.31 -6.76 18.72
CA ASN A 446 2.74 -6.96 18.45
C ASN A 446 3.51 -7.19 19.74
N LYS A 447 3.18 -8.31 20.43
CA LYS A 447 3.79 -8.69 21.71
C LYS A 447 5.32 -8.79 21.68
N PRO A 448 5.95 -9.38 20.63
CA PRO A 448 7.41 -9.44 20.55
C PRO A 448 8.06 -8.06 20.57
N PHE A 449 7.48 -7.10 19.86
CA PHE A 449 7.96 -5.71 19.81
C PHE A 449 7.85 -5.04 21.19
N ILE A 450 6.69 -5.10 21.85
CA ILE A 450 6.46 -4.49 23.17
C ILE A 450 7.39 -5.12 24.20
N PHE A 451 7.43 -6.45 24.26
CA PHE A 451 8.26 -7.17 25.21
C PHE A 451 9.75 -6.89 25.00
N GLY A 452 10.23 -6.91 23.75
CA GLY A 452 11.62 -6.59 23.41
C GLY A 452 12.01 -5.18 23.86
N ARG A 453 11.14 -4.18 23.59
CA ARG A 453 11.37 -2.80 24.01
C ARG A 453 11.39 -2.63 25.54
N LEU A 454 10.41 -3.16 26.24
CA LEU A 454 10.33 -3.05 27.68
C LEU A 454 11.50 -3.78 28.37
N THR A 455 11.90 -4.94 27.85
CA THR A 455 13.08 -5.66 28.34
C THR A 455 14.36 -4.84 28.15
N MET A 456 14.56 -4.26 26.97
CA MET A 456 15.71 -3.39 26.70
C MET A 456 15.77 -2.21 27.66
N ILE A 457 14.64 -1.55 27.89
CA ILE A 457 14.52 -0.38 28.78
C ILE A 457 14.82 -0.79 30.24
N PHE A 458 14.26 -1.91 30.68
CA PHE A 458 14.50 -2.43 32.02
C PHE A 458 15.97 -2.82 32.26
N VAL A 459 16.58 -3.55 31.32
CA VAL A 459 17.98 -3.96 31.38
C VAL A 459 18.92 -2.74 31.41
N MET A 460 18.65 -1.74 30.56
CA MET A 460 19.45 -0.52 30.54
C MET A 460 19.23 0.33 31.78
N GLY A 461 18.02 0.40 32.31
CA GLY A 461 17.74 1.04 33.60
C GLY A 461 18.55 0.38 34.73
N LEU A 462 18.56 -0.94 34.82
CA LEU A 462 19.36 -1.66 35.76
C LEU A 462 20.89 -1.42 35.59
N LEU A 463 21.35 -1.37 34.34
CA LEU A 463 22.75 -1.05 34.04
C LEU A 463 23.13 0.34 34.59
N PHE A 464 22.28 1.36 34.33
CA PHE A 464 22.49 2.70 34.90
C PHE A 464 22.54 2.66 36.43
N CYS A 465 21.59 1.93 37.06
CA CYS A 465 21.54 1.78 38.52
C CYS A 465 22.78 1.10 39.10
N THR A 466 23.34 0.13 38.41
CA THR A 466 24.54 -0.60 38.92
C THR A 466 25.83 0.20 38.73
N VAL A 467 25.93 0.97 37.64
CA VAL A 467 27.15 1.77 37.35
C VAL A 467 27.15 3.06 38.17
N PHE A 468 25.98 3.71 38.35
CA PHE A 468 25.84 5.01 38.99
C PHE A 468 25.04 4.93 40.30
N TYR A 469 25.24 3.87 41.10
CA TYR A 469 24.55 3.69 42.36
C TYR A 469 24.93 4.78 43.37
N ASP A 470 23.93 5.48 43.92
CA ASP A 470 24.06 6.49 44.99
C ASP A 470 25.21 7.49 44.70
N PHE A 471 25.14 8.18 43.57
CA PHE A 471 26.22 9.08 43.14
C PHE A 471 26.38 10.27 44.09
N ASP A 472 27.63 10.72 44.28
CA ASP A 472 27.96 11.93 45.03
C ASP A 472 27.53 13.17 44.23
N PRO A 473 26.63 14.03 44.76
CA PRO A 473 26.18 15.23 44.08
C PRO A 473 27.29 16.27 43.75
N THR A 474 28.42 16.18 44.45
CA THR A 474 29.59 17.05 44.19
C THR A 474 30.34 16.66 42.91
N GLN A 475 30.16 15.43 42.45
CA GLN A 475 30.72 14.94 41.19
C GLN A 475 29.83 15.27 40.02
N ILE A 476 29.74 16.58 39.70
CA ILE A 476 28.81 17.07 38.66
C ILE A 476 28.90 16.35 37.31
N SER A 477 30.09 15.95 36.87
CA SER A 477 30.29 15.23 35.60
C SER A 477 29.57 13.87 35.60
N VAL A 478 29.49 13.18 36.76
CA VAL A 478 28.76 11.92 36.91
C VAL A 478 27.24 12.19 36.84
N VAL A 479 26.76 13.14 37.66
CA VAL A 479 25.32 13.47 37.74
C VAL A 479 24.78 13.92 36.37
N LEU A 480 25.47 14.86 35.73
CA LEU A 480 25.09 15.34 34.39
C LEU A 480 25.26 14.23 33.35
N GLY A 481 26.23 13.32 33.53
CA GLY A 481 26.40 12.14 32.69
C GLY A 481 25.19 11.20 32.74
N VAL A 482 24.65 10.96 33.96
CA VAL A 482 23.42 10.14 34.14
C VAL A 482 22.21 10.82 33.50
N VAL A 483 22.04 12.13 33.73
CA VAL A 483 20.94 12.90 33.13
C VAL A 483 21.01 12.87 31.60
N PHE A 484 22.19 13.20 31.06
CA PHE A 484 22.41 13.21 29.61
C PHE A 484 22.22 11.82 29.00
N GLY A 485 22.81 10.80 29.63
CA GLY A 485 22.69 9.42 29.19
C GLY A 485 21.22 8.95 29.19
N SER A 486 20.43 9.35 30.18
CA SER A 486 19.00 9.04 30.27
C SER A 486 18.19 9.64 29.12
N VAL A 487 18.41 10.93 28.85
CA VAL A 487 17.77 11.62 27.72
C VAL A 487 18.20 11.02 26.40
N MET A 488 19.50 10.75 26.23
CA MET A 488 20.05 10.15 25.01
C MET A 488 19.50 8.77 24.74
N PHE A 489 19.47 7.90 25.76
CA PHE A 489 19.01 6.52 25.61
C PHE A 489 17.56 6.44 25.16
N LEU A 490 16.65 7.15 25.83
CA LEU A 490 15.24 7.19 25.45
C LEU A 490 15.05 7.78 24.05
N SER A 491 15.79 8.85 23.72
CA SER A 491 15.73 9.48 22.40
C SER A 491 16.18 8.54 21.28
N MET A 492 17.31 7.85 21.44
CA MET A 492 17.83 6.92 20.44
C MET A 492 16.97 5.68 20.29
N GLY A 493 16.35 5.22 21.37
CA GLY A 493 15.47 4.05 21.37
C GLY A 493 14.31 4.17 20.37
N GLN A 494 13.83 5.39 20.12
CA GLN A 494 12.71 5.63 19.18
C GLN A 494 13.09 5.39 17.72
N SER A 495 14.37 5.41 17.35
CA SER A 495 14.84 5.16 15.98
C SER A 495 14.45 3.76 15.46
N SER A 496 14.30 2.79 16.37
CA SER A 496 13.88 1.43 16.04
C SER A 496 12.49 1.33 15.40
N GLN A 497 11.67 2.38 15.48
CA GLN A 497 10.33 2.44 14.90
C GLN A 497 10.31 2.84 13.41
N ILE A 498 11.42 3.36 12.87
CA ILE A 498 11.48 3.81 11.46
C ILE A 498 11.01 2.73 10.48
N PRO A 499 11.48 1.47 10.54
CA PRO A 499 11.01 0.43 9.62
C PRO A 499 9.50 0.17 9.71
N THR A 500 8.94 0.19 10.93
CA THR A 500 7.50 0.01 11.17
C THR A 500 6.70 1.14 10.54
N TYR A 501 7.06 2.39 10.76
CA TYR A 501 6.41 3.53 10.14
C TYR A 501 6.46 3.49 8.61
N MET A 502 7.57 3.02 8.04
CA MET A 502 7.70 2.89 6.58
C MET A 502 6.81 1.79 6.00
N ALA A 503 6.69 0.66 6.69
CA ALA A 503 5.78 -0.41 6.29
C ALA A 503 4.30 0.04 6.37
N GLU A 504 3.93 0.76 7.42
CA GLU A 504 2.59 1.33 7.61
C GLU A 504 2.27 2.43 6.60
N ARG A 505 3.27 3.18 6.12
CA ARG A 505 3.12 4.22 5.10
C ARG A 505 2.56 3.70 3.78
N ASP A 506 2.97 2.51 3.34
CA ASP A 506 2.45 1.91 2.12
C ASP A 506 0.94 1.59 2.23
N VAL A 507 0.51 1.09 3.40
CA VAL A 507 -0.91 0.87 3.70
C VAL A 507 -1.67 2.19 3.77
N PHE A 508 -1.06 3.21 4.38
CA PHE A 508 -1.63 4.57 4.45
C PHE A 508 -1.92 5.12 3.04
N TYR A 509 -0.96 5.06 2.10
CA TYR A 509 -1.17 5.58 0.74
C TYR A 509 -2.28 4.83 -0.01
N LYS A 510 -2.35 3.49 0.14
CA LYS A 510 -3.45 2.69 -0.42
C LYS A 510 -4.82 3.16 0.08
N GLN A 511 -4.98 3.27 1.39
CA GLN A 511 -6.25 3.64 2.03
C GLN A 511 -6.60 5.13 1.85
N ARG A 512 -5.60 6.01 1.89
CA ARG A 512 -5.78 7.44 1.62
C ARG A 512 -6.20 7.68 0.17
N GLY A 513 -5.61 6.93 -0.78
CA GLY A 513 -6.02 6.94 -2.18
C GLY A 513 -7.47 6.46 -2.41
N ALA A 514 -7.99 5.60 -1.53
CA ALA A 514 -9.39 5.17 -1.52
C ALA A 514 -10.33 6.15 -0.80
N ASN A 515 -9.84 7.26 -0.29
CA ASN A 515 -10.59 8.23 0.52
C ASN A 515 -11.24 7.62 1.79
N PHE A 516 -10.58 6.67 2.45
CA PHE A 516 -11.06 6.11 3.69
C PHE A 516 -11.04 7.15 4.82
N PHE A 517 -9.95 7.93 4.92
CA PHE A 517 -9.77 8.94 5.95
C PHE A 517 -8.85 10.08 5.49
N ARG A 518 -8.83 11.17 6.26
CA ARG A 518 -7.95 12.34 6.03
C ARG A 518 -6.56 12.08 6.59
N THR A 519 -5.52 12.61 5.95
CA THR A 519 -4.12 12.53 6.42
C THR A 519 -3.97 13.05 7.85
N GLY A 520 -4.62 14.16 8.20
CA GLY A 520 -4.59 14.71 9.57
C GLY A 520 -5.15 13.75 10.63
N SER A 521 -6.23 13.01 10.31
CA SER A 521 -6.78 12.01 11.22
C SER A 521 -5.79 10.84 11.46
N TYR A 522 -5.08 10.42 10.41
CA TYR A 522 -4.06 9.37 10.52
C TYR A 522 -2.87 9.82 11.38
N VAL A 523 -2.31 11.00 11.11
CA VAL A 523 -1.17 11.52 11.87
C VAL A 523 -1.51 11.69 13.34
N LEU A 524 -2.69 12.25 13.65
CA LEU A 524 -3.14 12.44 15.03
C LEU A 524 -3.37 11.10 15.74
N ALA A 525 -3.98 10.13 15.06
CA ALA A 525 -4.21 8.79 15.62
C ALA A 525 -2.90 8.05 15.88
N THR A 526 -1.95 8.08 14.93
CA THR A 526 -0.63 7.45 15.07
C THR A 526 0.16 8.10 16.22
N SER A 527 0.15 9.43 16.30
CA SER A 527 0.79 10.18 17.39
C SER A 527 0.21 9.82 18.76
N ALA A 528 -1.11 9.81 18.89
CA ALA A 528 -1.79 9.48 20.13
C ALA A 528 -1.61 8.01 20.54
N SER A 529 -1.49 7.08 19.59
CA SER A 529 -1.30 5.66 19.85
C SER A 529 0.06 5.32 20.48
N GLN A 530 1.05 6.19 20.33
CA GLN A 530 2.38 6.01 20.94
C GLN A 530 2.41 6.40 22.42
N ILE A 531 1.48 7.23 22.89
CA ILE A 531 1.49 7.77 24.26
C ILE A 531 1.50 6.66 25.33
N PRO A 532 0.63 5.64 25.28
CA PRO A 532 0.61 4.62 26.34
C PRO A 532 1.93 3.86 26.49
N LEU A 533 2.58 3.52 25.37
CA LEU A 533 3.86 2.85 25.36
C LEU A 533 4.97 3.77 25.89
N ALA A 534 5.03 5.01 25.42
CA ALA A 534 6.01 6.00 25.86
C ALA A 534 5.91 6.28 27.37
N VAL A 535 4.68 6.38 27.92
CA VAL A 535 4.46 6.52 29.36
C VAL A 535 5.02 5.33 30.12
N LEU A 536 4.75 4.11 29.66
CA LEU A 536 5.23 2.90 30.32
C LEU A 536 6.77 2.80 30.27
N GLU A 537 7.36 3.10 29.12
CA GLU A 537 8.80 3.14 28.91
C GLU A 537 9.48 4.14 29.86
N THR A 538 8.92 5.34 29.95
CA THR A 538 9.48 6.43 30.78
C THR A 538 9.37 6.10 32.24
N ILE A 539 8.20 5.64 32.72
CA ILE A 539 8.01 5.27 34.15
C ILE A 539 8.99 4.15 34.57
N ILE A 540 9.15 3.11 33.74
CA ILE A 540 10.07 2.01 34.09
C ILE A 540 11.51 2.53 34.19
N PHE A 541 11.99 3.23 33.16
CA PHE A 541 13.36 3.71 33.11
C PHE A 541 13.62 4.82 34.13
N GLY A 542 12.77 5.85 34.12
CA GLY A 542 12.96 7.04 34.96
C GLY A 542 12.87 6.71 36.45
N SER A 543 11.90 5.87 36.86
CA SER A 543 11.80 5.46 38.27
C SER A 543 13.03 4.70 38.74
N LEU A 544 13.57 3.75 37.95
CA LEU A 544 14.80 3.04 38.28
C LEU A 544 15.96 4.02 38.43
N VAL A 545 16.19 4.86 37.44
CA VAL A 545 17.31 5.79 37.43
C VAL A 545 17.19 6.83 38.56
N TYR A 546 16.00 7.44 38.73
CA TYR A 546 15.80 8.50 39.72
C TYR A 546 16.07 8.03 41.16
N TRP A 547 15.44 6.93 41.55
CA TRP A 547 15.49 6.50 42.96
C TRP A 547 16.77 5.72 43.34
N ILE A 548 17.38 5.00 42.41
CA ILE A 548 18.53 4.13 42.72
C ILE A 548 19.86 4.87 42.49
N CYS A 549 19.94 5.79 41.52
CA CYS A 549 21.19 6.51 41.29
C CYS A 549 21.43 7.67 42.28
N GLY A 550 20.44 8.05 43.12
CA GLY A 550 20.65 9.04 44.19
C GLY A 550 20.22 10.47 43.83
N PHE A 551 19.21 10.65 42.97
CA PHE A 551 18.61 11.98 42.75
C PHE A 551 17.88 12.48 44.00
N VAL A 552 17.58 13.78 44.07
CA VAL A 552 16.94 14.41 45.23
C VAL A 552 15.57 13.76 45.50
N THR A 553 15.37 13.28 46.74
CA THR A 553 14.20 12.47 47.16
C THR A 553 12.95 13.31 47.39
N GLU A 554 12.58 14.17 46.44
CA GLU A 554 11.35 14.95 46.46
C GLU A 554 10.40 14.51 45.33
N PHE A 555 9.17 14.12 45.68
CA PHE A 555 8.17 13.62 44.73
C PHE A 555 7.84 14.61 43.64
N LYS A 556 7.82 15.92 43.91
CA LYS A 556 7.60 16.96 42.92
C LYS A 556 8.68 16.99 41.83
N LEU A 557 9.92 16.85 42.22
CA LEU A 557 11.07 16.86 41.31
C LEU A 557 11.11 15.58 40.47
N PHE A 558 10.71 14.46 41.07
CA PHE A 558 10.55 13.20 40.34
C PHE A 558 9.47 13.31 39.25
N ILE A 559 8.32 13.90 39.53
CA ILE A 559 7.28 14.07 38.50
C ILE A 559 7.75 15.00 37.37
N ILE A 560 8.52 16.06 37.68
CA ILE A 560 9.11 16.94 36.66
C ILE A 560 10.12 16.13 35.80
N PHE A 561 10.94 15.30 36.44
CA PHE A 561 11.92 14.44 35.76
C PHE A 561 11.22 13.50 34.76
N GLU A 562 10.20 12.77 35.21
CA GLU A 562 9.38 11.88 34.39
C GLU A 562 8.68 12.62 33.24
N LEU A 563 8.12 13.79 33.51
CA LEU A 563 7.43 14.61 32.49
C LEU A 563 8.39 15.08 31.38
N VAL A 564 9.58 15.55 31.74
CA VAL A 564 10.58 15.98 30.74
C VAL A 564 11.04 14.79 29.91
N LEU A 565 11.32 13.65 30.53
CA LEU A 565 11.69 12.42 29.81
C LEU A 565 10.57 11.95 28.87
N LEU A 566 9.32 11.97 29.31
CA LEU A 566 8.16 11.58 28.52
C LEU A 566 7.99 12.49 27.29
N LEU A 567 8.03 13.80 27.49
CA LEU A 567 7.88 14.75 26.37
C LEU A 567 9.01 14.63 25.37
N THR A 568 10.23 14.38 25.85
CA THR A 568 11.38 14.12 24.98
C THR A 568 11.21 12.83 24.20
N ASN A 569 10.77 11.76 24.83
CA ASN A 569 10.50 10.46 24.20
C ASN A 569 9.46 10.59 23.10
N LEU A 570 8.35 11.30 23.37
CA LEU A 570 7.28 11.57 22.40
C LEU A 570 7.76 12.46 21.25
N ALA A 571 8.50 13.55 21.55
CA ALA A 571 9.01 14.45 20.53
C ALA A 571 9.98 13.74 19.57
N MET A 572 10.88 12.91 20.10
CA MET A 572 11.80 12.12 19.28
C MET A 572 11.08 11.01 18.49
N GLY A 573 10.03 10.39 19.04
CA GLY A 573 9.17 9.48 18.29
C GLY A 573 8.56 10.14 17.06
N MET A 574 8.02 11.36 17.23
CA MET A 574 7.47 12.15 16.11
C MET A 574 8.53 12.65 15.13
N TRP A 575 9.75 12.91 15.60
CA TRP A 575 10.87 13.20 14.70
C TRP A 575 11.18 12.03 13.76
N PHE A 576 11.25 10.81 14.29
CA PHE A 576 11.50 9.63 13.48
C PHE A 576 10.32 9.28 12.57
N PHE A 577 9.08 9.54 13.00
CA PHE A 577 7.91 9.45 12.15
C PHE A 577 7.98 10.42 10.98
N PHE A 578 8.37 11.68 11.23
CA PHE A 578 8.61 12.67 10.17
C PHE A 578 9.71 12.21 9.19
N LEU A 579 10.85 11.72 9.70
CA LEU A 579 11.93 11.23 8.84
C LEU A 579 11.50 10.02 7.99
N SER A 580 10.65 9.13 8.53
CA SER A 580 10.07 8.03 7.77
C SER A 580 9.12 8.51 6.67
N ALA A 581 8.45 9.65 6.89
CA ALA A 581 7.54 10.24 5.90
C ALA A 581 8.29 10.90 4.74
N ILE A 582 9.43 11.55 4.99
CA ILE A 582 10.25 12.19 3.95
C ILE A 582 11.28 11.27 3.30
N GLY A 583 11.66 10.17 3.96
CA GLY A 583 12.63 9.20 3.42
C GLY A 583 12.01 8.36 2.30
N ARG A 584 12.71 8.22 1.16
CA ARG A 584 12.21 7.39 0.05
C ARG A 584 12.09 5.92 0.45
N ASN A 585 13.12 5.39 1.11
CA ASN A 585 13.19 4.00 1.60
C ASN A 585 13.91 3.95 2.96
N GLY A 586 13.89 2.78 3.61
CA GLY A 586 14.53 2.55 4.91
C GLY A 586 16.03 2.80 4.92
N ASP A 587 16.70 2.49 3.80
CA ASP A 587 18.15 2.67 3.63
C ASP A 587 18.59 4.13 3.70
N ILE A 588 17.67 5.06 3.43
CA ILE A 588 17.91 6.50 3.54
C ILE A 588 17.40 7.05 4.88
N ALA A 589 16.21 6.65 5.30
CA ALA A 589 15.57 7.19 6.50
C ALA A 589 16.31 6.79 7.79
N THR A 590 16.79 5.56 7.89
CA THR A 590 17.49 5.07 9.10
C THR A 590 18.84 5.77 9.33
N PRO A 591 19.77 5.87 8.36
CA PRO A 591 21.01 6.63 8.53
C PRO A 591 20.75 8.12 8.80
N LEU A 592 19.77 8.73 8.12
CA LEU A 592 19.40 10.12 8.34
C LEU A 592 18.91 10.34 9.78
N GLY A 593 18.14 9.40 10.31
CA GLY A 593 17.72 9.37 11.71
C GLY A 593 18.90 9.35 12.66
N MET A 594 19.84 8.42 12.45
CA MET A 594 21.04 8.29 13.31
C MET A 594 21.94 9.54 13.25
N VAL A 595 22.19 10.09 12.08
CA VAL A 595 22.99 11.31 11.92
C VAL A 595 22.31 12.50 12.60
N SER A 596 20.98 12.63 12.49
CA SER A 596 20.25 13.72 13.15
C SER A 596 20.35 13.66 14.67
N VAL A 597 20.22 12.46 15.25
CA VAL A 597 20.40 12.26 16.70
C VAL A 597 21.84 12.57 17.13
N LEU A 598 22.83 12.13 16.35
CA LEU A 598 24.23 12.42 16.65
C LEU A 598 24.49 13.94 16.67
N ILE A 599 23.91 14.69 15.74
CA ILE A 599 23.97 16.16 15.74
C ILE A 599 23.33 16.71 17.02
N PHE A 600 22.12 16.26 17.39
CA PHE A 600 21.46 16.71 18.60
C PHE A 600 22.26 16.40 19.86
N VAL A 601 22.93 15.25 19.92
CA VAL A 601 23.79 14.80 21.03
C VAL A 601 25.05 15.67 21.15
N ILE A 602 25.75 15.95 20.06
CA ILE A 602 26.97 16.75 20.05
C ILE A 602 26.68 18.17 20.57
N PHE A 603 25.58 18.78 20.10
CA PHE A 603 25.20 20.13 20.45
C PHE A 603 24.32 20.25 21.70
N ALA A 604 24.14 19.14 22.47
CA ALA A 604 23.30 19.13 23.67
C ALA A 604 23.83 19.97 24.84
N GLY A 605 25.11 20.37 24.83
CA GLY A 605 25.73 21.14 25.88
C GLY A 605 26.48 20.32 26.95
N PHE A 606 26.46 18.98 26.85
CA PHE A 606 27.24 18.06 27.69
C PHE A 606 28.58 17.69 27.06
N VAL A 607 28.56 17.25 25.79
CA VAL A 607 29.79 16.82 25.07
C VAL A 607 30.62 18.04 24.70
N VAL A 608 29.96 19.07 24.16
CA VAL A 608 30.55 20.37 23.85
C VAL A 608 29.75 21.43 24.61
N THR A 609 30.39 22.14 25.53
CA THR A 609 29.72 23.21 26.32
C THR A 609 29.32 24.38 25.41
N LYS A 610 28.26 25.09 25.77
CA LYS A 610 27.72 26.21 24.97
C LYS A 610 28.81 27.26 24.63
N SER A 611 29.73 27.52 25.54
CA SER A 611 30.84 28.46 25.36
C SER A 611 31.89 28.02 24.35
N GLN A 612 31.96 26.72 24.03
CA GLN A 612 32.91 26.13 23.08
C GLN A 612 32.31 25.99 21.67
N ILE A 613 31.00 26.17 21.53
CA ILE A 613 30.33 26.07 20.22
C ILE A 613 30.62 27.32 19.42
N PRO A 614 31.17 27.25 18.18
CA PRO A 614 31.34 28.42 17.33
C PRO A 614 30.03 29.13 17.05
N ASP A 615 30.06 30.50 16.96
CA ASP A 615 28.85 31.31 16.81
C ASP A 615 27.99 30.92 15.60
N TYR A 616 28.60 30.46 14.49
CA TYR A 616 27.88 30.06 13.29
C TYR A 616 27.15 28.70 13.42
N LEU A 617 27.43 27.94 14.49
CA LEU A 617 26.77 26.66 14.82
C LEU A 617 25.85 26.72 16.05
N ILE A 618 25.78 27.85 16.73
CA ILE A 618 25.01 27.99 17.98
C ILE A 618 23.51 27.71 17.78
N TRP A 619 23.00 27.90 16.56
CA TRP A 619 21.63 27.58 16.20
C TRP A 619 21.32 26.07 16.39
N ALA A 620 22.29 25.17 16.18
CA ALA A 620 22.12 23.76 16.37
C ALA A 620 21.88 23.39 17.84
N HIS A 621 22.56 24.10 18.77
CA HIS A 621 22.30 23.97 20.20
C HIS A 621 20.86 24.33 20.57
N TRP A 622 20.34 25.43 20.03
CA TRP A 622 18.99 25.91 20.37
C TRP A 622 17.87 25.09 19.71
N ILE A 623 18.12 24.46 18.57
CA ILE A 623 17.14 23.60 17.89
C ILE A 623 17.08 22.19 18.50
N SER A 624 18.17 21.72 19.13
CA SER A 624 18.25 20.36 19.66
C SER A 624 17.24 20.11 20.80
N PRO A 625 16.31 19.16 20.66
CA PRO A 625 15.41 18.79 21.76
C PRO A 625 16.16 18.26 22.98
N ILE A 626 17.29 17.56 22.76
CA ILE A 626 18.11 16.98 23.81
C ILE A 626 18.72 18.09 24.70
N THR A 627 19.10 19.23 24.12
CA THR A 627 19.63 20.39 24.86
C THR A 627 18.65 20.89 25.92
N TRP A 628 17.41 21.12 25.54
CA TRP A 628 16.39 21.67 26.42
C TRP A 628 15.98 20.69 27.52
N SER A 629 15.88 19.40 27.18
CA SER A 629 15.56 18.35 28.15
C SER A 629 16.70 18.15 29.13
N PHE A 630 17.94 18.08 28.65
CA PHE A 630 19.13 17.96 29.48
C PHE A 630 19.26 19.13 30.46
N LYS A 631 19.15 20.36 29.96
CA LYS A 631 19.19 21.58 30.76
C LYS A 631 18.10 21.64 31.82
N ALA A 632 16.85 21.31 31.42
CA ALA A 632 15.71 21.28 32.34
C ALA A 632 15.91 20.28 33.48
N LEU A 633 16.43 19.10 33.18
CA LEU A 633 16.69 18.06 34.21
C LEU A 633 17.89 18.42 35.10
N ALA A 634 18.95 18.98 34.54
CA ALA A 634 20.11 19.45 35.32
C ALA A 634 19.71 20.53 36.33
N ILE A 635 18.91 21.50 35.88
CA ILE A 635 18.41 22.57 36.76
C ILE A 635 17.42 22.03 37.79
N ASN A 636 16.54 21.08 37.40
CA ASN A 636 15.61 20.42 38.33
C ASN A 636 16.35 19.73 39.47
N GLN A 637 17.55 19.18 39.24
CA GLN A 637 18.37 18.54 40.25
C GLN A 637 19.11 19.56 41.12
N TYR A 638 19.90 20.48 40.54
CA TYR A 638 20.82 21.35 41.26
C TYR A 638 20.17 22.58 41.83
N ARG A 639 19.04 23.04 41.33
CA ARG A 639 18.26 24.19 41.88
C ARG A 639 17.13 23.71 42.81
N SER A 640 17.22 22.48 43.34
CA SER A 640 16.34 21.94 44.36
C SER A 640 16.70 22.42 45.75
N GLY A 641 15.74 22.39 46.67
CA GLY A 641 15.97 22.86 48.04
C GLY A 641 17.24 22.26 48.71
N PRO A 642 17.48 20.96 48.65
CA PRO A 642 18.67 20.33 49.27
C PRO A 642 20.01 20.68 48.63
N MET A 643 20.00 21.07 47.33
CA MET A 643 21.22 21.39 46.55
C MET A 643 21.42 22.90 46.35
N ASP A 644 20.38 23.73 46.55
CA ASP A 644 20.42 25.18 46.40
C ASP A 644 20.73 25.86 47.72
N VAL A 645 21.86 25.45 48.31
CA VAL A 645 22.29 25.89 49.66
C VAL A 645 23.67 26.53 49.58
N CYS A 646 24.00 27.45 50.55
CA CYS A 646 25.32 28.04 50.66
C CYS A 646 26.34 27.10 51.23
N VAL A 647 25.98 26.29 52.25
CA VAL A 647 26.91 25.37 52.91
C VAL A 647 26.50 23.96 52.57
N TYR A 648 27.40 23.22 51.98
CA TYR A 648 27.20 21.81 51.65
C TYR A 648 28.49 21.02 51.91
N ASP A 649 28.38 19.91 52.65
CA ASP A 649 29.52 19.07 53.07
C ASP A 649 30.74 19.80 53.64
N GLY A 650 30.45 20.84 54.48
CA GLY A 650 31.49 21.61 55.16
C GLY A 650 32.13 22.73 54.31
N VAL A 651 31.78 22.91 53.06
CA VAL A 651 32.24 24.00 52.17
C VAL A 651 31.18 25.09 52.08
N ASP A 652 31.58 26.35 52.33
CA ASP A 652 30.71 27.56 52.15
C ASP A 652 30.88 28.13 50.76
N TYR A 653 30.05 27.71 49.85
CA TYR A 653 30.08 28.13 48.43
C TYR A 653 29.76 29.63 48.26
N CYS A 654 28.84 30.18 49.07
CA CYS A 654 28.48 31.61 48.99
C CYS A 654 29.66 32.49 49.37
N THR A 655 30.45 32.12 50.35
CA THR A 655 31.64 32.90 50.76
C THR A 655 32.81 32.70 49.80
N GLU A 656 33.07 31.51 49.31
CA GLU A 656 34.22 31.20 48.45
C GLU A 656 33.97 31.60 46.96
N TYR A 657 32.72 31.59 46.47
CA TYR A 657 32.42 31.75 45.05
C TYR A 657 31.43 32.89 44.77
N ASN A 658 31.70 34.06 45.32
CA ASN A 658 31.02 35.37 45.02
C ASN A 658 29.48 35.35 45.25
N GLY A 659 29.00 34.65 46.27
CA GLY A 659 27.57 34.61 46.60
C GLY A 659 26.73 33.57 45.83
N LEU A 660 27.39 32.69 45.11
CA LEU A 660 26.72 31.57 44.39
C LEU A 660 26.37 30.43 45.34
N THR A 661 25.19 29.87 45.22
CA THR A 661 24.86 28.61 45.91
C THR A 661 25.61 27.45 45.29
N MET A 662 25.71 26.33 46.01
CA MET A 662 26.32 25.09 45.50
C MET A 662 25.73 24.70 44.13
N GLY A 663 24.43 24.71 43.98
CA GLY A 663 23.77 24.37 42.72
C GLY A 663 24.09 25.35 41.56
N GLU A 664 24.16 26.64 41.84
CA GLU A 664 24.53 27.68 40.83
C GLU A 664 25.99 27.51 40.42
N TYR A 665 26.89 27.28 41.38
CA TYR A 665 28.30 27.08 41.09
C TYR A 665 28.54 25.88 40.15
N TYR A 666 27.94 24.75 40.47
CA TYR A 666 28.12 23.56 39.63
C TYR A 666 27.49 23.64 38.25
N LEU A 667 26.29 24.23 38.09
CA LEU A 667 25.71 24.49 36.80
C LEU A 667 26.55 25.48 35.96
N GLY A 668 27.17 26.49 36.63
CA GLY A 668 28.06 27.49 36.00
C GLY A 668 29.33 26.86 35.39
N LEU A 669 29.89 25.76 36.00
CA LEU A 669 31.04 25.03 35.48
C LEU A 669 30.80 24.47 34.07
N PHE A 670 29.54 24.11 33.72
CA PHE A 670 29.14 23.65 32.40
C PHE A 670 28.56 24.74 31.51
N GLY A 671 28.63 26.03 31.97
CA GLY A 671 28.09 27.15 31.20
C GLY A 671 26.58 27.13 31.04
N MET A 672 25.88 26.47 31.98
CA MET A 672 24.42 26.41 31.97
C MET A 672 23.81 27.62 32.66
N ASP A 673 22.64 28.04 32.18
CA ASP A 673 21.84 29.07 32.87
C ASP A 673 21.31 28.46 34.19
N THR A 674 21.28 29.31 35.24
CA THR A 674 20.99 28.87 36.63
C THR A 674 19.55 29.14 37.08
N GLU A 675 18.76 29.88 36.31
CA GLU A 675 17.40 30.28 36.68
C GLU A 675 16.43 29.09 36.64
N LYS A 676 15.56 28.98 37.66
CA LYS A 676 14.57 27.87 37.79
C LYS A 676 13.54 27.85 36.65
N GLU A 677 13.32 28.98 36.00
CA GLU A 677 12.35 29.16 34.92
C GLU A 677 12.69 28.28 33.67
N TRP A 678 13.96 27.98 33.47
CA TRP A 678 14.40 27.15 32.35
C TRP A 678 13.82 25.73 32.38
N VAL A 679 13.41 25.22 33.53
CA VAL A 679 12.70 23.95 33.63
C VAL A 679 11.37 24.02 32.87
N VAL A 680 10.61 25.13 33.10
CA VAL A 680 9.34 25.36 32.43
C VAL A 680 9.55 25.58 30.93
N TYR A 681 10.57 26.39 30.57
CA TYR A 681 10.91 26.58 29.15
C TYR A 681 11.28 25.29 28.44
N GLY A 682 12.02 24.40 29.08
CA GLY A 682 12.33 23.06 28.57
C GLY A 682 11.08 22.21 28.33
N ILE A 683 10.15 22.15 29.29
CA ILE A 683 8.88 21.44 29.17
C ILE A 683 8.04 22.00 28.00
N VAL A 684 7.88 23.34 27.95
CA VAL A 684 7.09 23.99 26.90
C VAL A 684 7.74 23.77 25.53
N TYR A 685 9.06 23.90 25.43
CA TYR A 685 9.78 23.71 24.17
C TYR A 685 9.62 22.29 23.61
N THR A 686 9.82 21.27 24.43
CA THR A 686 9.67 19.86 24.01
C THR A 686 8.23 19.53 23.64
N ALA A 687 7.24 20.06 24.37
CA ALA A 687 5.83 19.92 24.03
C ALA A 687 5.48 20.60 22.69
N VAL A 688 6.01 21.80 22.45
CA VAL A 688 5.83 22.52 21.17
C VAL A 688 6.50 21.75 20.04
N LEU A 689 7.70 21.21 20.24
CA LEU A 689 8.38 20.40 19.22
C LEU A 689 7.61 19.15 18.83
N TYR A 690 6.99 18.48 19.80
CA TYR A 690 6.10 17.34 19.53
C TYR A 690 5.00 17.71 18.54
N VAL A 691 4.33 18.85 18.77
CA VAL A 691 3.28 19.38 17.88
C VAL A 691 3.85 19.79 16.52
N VAL A 692 5.03 20.45 16.49
CA VAL A 692 5.70 20.88 15.25
C VAL A 692 6.07 19.67 14.41
N PHE A 693 6.66 18.64 14.99
CA PHE A 693 7.03 17.42 14.25
C PHE A 693 5.79 16.64 13.76
N MET A 694 4.71 16.65 14.54
CA MET A 694 3.41 16.12 14.09
C MET A 694 2.89 16.89 12.87
N PHE A 695 2.96 18.21 12.88
CA PHE A 695 2.54 19.05 11.75
C PHE A 695 3.44 18.86 10.52
N LEU A 696 4.76 18.77 10.71
CA LEU A 696 5.69 18.46 9.61
C LEU A 696 5.43 17.07 9.01
N SER A 697 5.11 16.07 9.84
CA SER A 697 4.70 14.73 9.37
C SER A 697 3.42 14.77 8.54
N TYR A 698 2.44 15.59 8.96
CA TYR A 698 1.23 15.82 8.19
C TYR A 698 1.55 16.43 6.81
N LEU A 699 2.38 17.48 6.76
CA LEU A 699 2.78 18.09 5.49
C LEU A 699 3.55 17.09 4.59
N ALA A 700 4.46 16.33 5.18
CA ALA A 700 5.21 15.32 4.43
C ALA A 700 4.28 14.28 3.79
N LEU A 701 3.38 13.66 4.57
CA LEU A 701 2.46 12.63 4.09
C LEU A 701 1.39 13.14 3.12
N GLU A 702 1.01 14.42 3.21
CA GLU A 702 0.03 15.02 2.29
C GLU A 702 0.66 15.39 0.94
N PHE A 703 1.87 15.95 0.94
CA PHE A 703 2.48 16.55 -0.25
C PHE A 703 3.61 15.72 -0.86
N ILE A 704 4.30 14.88 -0.07
CA ILE A 704 5.40 14.04 -0.56
C ILE A 704 4.87 12.62 -0.72
N ARG A 705 4.71 12.15 -1.97
CA ARG A 705 4.31 10.78 -2.27
C ARG A 705 5.52 10.02 -2.79
N TYR A 706 5.94 9.00 -2.07
CA TYR A 706 6.87 8.00 -2.57
C TYR A 706 6.10 6.71 -2.85
N GLU A 707 5.43 6.66 -3.98
CA GLU A 707 4.97 5.38 -4.51
C GLU A 707 6.16 4.73 -5.22
N VAL A 708 6.48 3.50 -4.87
CA VAL A 708 7.48 2.73 -5.62
C VAL A 708 6.92 2.54 -7.02
N PRO A 709 7.57 3.04 -8.09
CA PRO A 709 7.09 2.82 -9.45
C PRO A 709 6.99 1.31 -9.66
N GLU A 710 5.81 0.85 -10.02
CA GLU A 710 5.59 -0.52 -10.44
C GLU A 710 6.30 -0.68 -11.78
N ASN A 711 7.38 -1.46 -11.78
CA ASN A 711 8.13 -1.94 -12.93
C ASN A 711 8.17 -0.99 -14.15
N VAL A 712 8.93 0.07 -14.05
CA VAL A 712 9.49 0.72 -15.22
C VAL A 712 10.95 0.25 -15.30
N ASP A 713 11.14 -1.03 -15.63
CA ASP A 713 12.43 -1.49 -16.11
C ASP A 713 12.64 -0.84 -17.48
N VAL A 714 13.33 0.26 -17.46
CA VAL A 714 13.98 0.78 -18.67
C VAL A 714 15.27 -0.01 -18.82
N SER A 715 15.17 -1.25 -19.29
CA SER A 715 16.37 -1.93 -19.77
C SER A 715 16.82 -1.18 -21.03
N GLU A 716 18.09 -0.83 -21.11
CA GLU A 716 18.72 -0.23 -22.31
C GLU A 716 18.41 -1.02 -23.61
N LYS A 717 18.12 -2.30 -23.51
CA LYS A 717 17.68 -3.14 -24.62
C LYS A 717 16.36 -2.68 -25.27
N GLN A 718 15.42 -2.06 -24.54
CA GLN A 718 14.18 -1.56 -25.15
C GLN A 718 14.37 -0.26 -25.96
N VAL A 719 15.41 0.51 -25.70
CA VAL A 719 15.71 1.74 -26.46
C VAL A 719 16.50 1.40 -27.75
N GLU A 720 17.26 0.33 -27.73
CA GLU A 720 17.99 -0.17 -28.95
C GLU A 720 17.11 -1.07 -29.82
N ASP A 721 16.15 -1.83 -29.24
CA ASP A 721 15.27 -2.74 -29.99
C ASP A 721 14.21 -2.00 -30.85
N GLU A 722 13.88 -0.73 -30.56
CA GLU A 722 13.10 0.07 -31.51
C GLU A 722 13.82 0.28 -32.86
N SER A 723 15.14 0.16 -32.90
CA SER A 723 15.93 0.19 -34.14
C SER A 723 16.15 -1.19 -34.78
N TYR A 724 15.91 -2.28 -34.03
CA TYR A 724 16.09 -3.67 -34.52
C TYR A 724 14.78 -4.38 -34.85
N ALA A 725 13.62 -3.75 -34.73
CA ALA A 725 12.33 -4.27 -35.19
C ALA A 725 12.24 -4.38 -36.76
N MET A 726 13.26 -3.99 -37.47
CA MET A 726 13.50 -4.39 -38.88
C MET A 726 14.46 -5.56 -38.92
N LEU A 727 14.05 -6.73 -38.49
CA LEU A 727 14.66 -7.96 -38.96
C LEU A 727 14.31 -8.10 -40.44
N GLU A 728 15.26 -7.64 -41.28
CA GLU A 728 15.28 -8.00 -42.71
C GLU A 728 15.15 -9.53 -42.79
N THR A 729 14.10 -9.98 -43.46
CA THR A 729 14.06 -11.34 -43.98
C THR A 729 15.43 -11.67 -44.61
N PRO A 730 16.05 -12.80 -44.29
CA PRO A 730 17.31 -13.17 -44.96
C PRO A 730 17.03 -13.26 -46.46
N LYS A 731 17.56 -12.28 -47.22
CA LYS A 731 17.62 -12.35 -48.67
C LYS A 731 18.39 -13.63 -48.99
N LYS A 732 17.69 -14.62 -49.55
CA LYS A 732 18.34 -15.75 -50.23
C LYS A 732 19.37 -15.20 -51.22
N LYS A 733 20.61 -15.12 -50.84
CA LYS A 733 21.73 -15.02 -51.79
C LYS A 733 21.84 -16.37 -52.47
N ASN A 734 21.40 -16.41 -53.73
CA ASN A 734 21.76 -17.51 -54.61
C ASN A 734 23.25 -17.51 -54.81
N GLY A 735 23.89 -18.62 -54.52
CA GLY A 735 25.19 -18.95 -55.03
C GLY A 735 26.25 -19.27 -53.98
N VAL A 736 26.65 -20.53 -54.01
CA VAL A 736 27.86 -21.15 -53.51
C VAL A 736 27.91 -21.62 -52.08
N SER A 737 27.89 -22.97 -52.02
CA SER A 737 28.20 -23.86 -50.91
C SER A 737 29.32 -23.39 -50.00
N ALA A 738 29.09 -23.40 -48.77
CA ALA A 738 29.88 -23.96 -47.69
C ALA A 738 28.99 -24.02 -46.47
N ALA A 739 28.55 -25.22 -46.15
CA ALA A 739 27.99 -25.53 -44.86
C ALA A 739 29.08 -25.40 -43.81
N ASP A 740 29.17 -24.24 -43.19
CA ASP A 740 29.66 -24.18 -41.82
C ASP A 740 28.41 -24.15 -40.92
N ASP A 741 27.86 -25.34 -40.73
CA ASP A 741 27.11 -25.64 -39.54
C ASP A 741 27.99 -25.27 -38.35
N TYR A 742 27.62 -24.18 -37.63
CA TYR A 742 28.04 -24.02 -36.26
C TYR A 742 27.36 -25.14 -35.45
N VAL A 743 27.88 -26.37 -35.64
CA VAL A 743 27.69 -27.41 -34.65
C VAL A 743 28.47 -26.96 -33.44
N VAL A 744 27.78 -26.41 -32.45
CA VAL A 744 28.33 -26.36 -31.11
C VAL A 744 28.50 -27.82 -30.72
N GLU A 745 29.70 -28.37 -30.91
CA GLU A 745 30.12 -29.61 -30.26
C GLU A 745 29.95 -29.34 -28.75
N MET A 746 28.80 -29.71 -28.25
CA MET A 746 28.65 -29.91 -26.81
C MET A 746 29.58 -31.09 -26.51
N ASP A 747 30.64 -30.80 -25.78
CA ASP A 747 31.58 -31.79 -25.24
C ASP A 747 30.75 -32.76 -24.39
N THR A 748 30.26 -33.82 -25.04
CA THR A 748 29.61 -34.96 -24.40
C THR A 748 30.69 -35.83 -23.75
N ARG A 749 31.53 -35.21 -22.92
CA ARG A 749 32.22 -35.95 -21.89
C ARG A 749 31.11 -36.43 -20.95
N ASP A 750 30.92 -37.73 -20.96
CA ASP A 750 30.13 -38.48 -20.00
C ASP A 750 30.36 -37.90 -18.57
N LYS A 751 29.63 -36.85 -18.21
CA LYS A 751 29.34 -36.61 -16.84
C LYS A 751 28.43 -37.79 -16.51
N ASN A 752 28.96 -38.78 -15.77
CA ASN A 752 28.22 -39.88 -15.20
C ASN A 752 27.06 -39.29 -14.41
N PHE A 753 25.96 -39.01 -15.11
CA PHE A 753 24.73 -38.58 -14.51
C PHE A 753 24.14 -39.85 -13.86
N VAL A 754 24.31 -39.97 -12.56
CA VAL A 754 23.66 -41.04 -11.82
C VAL A 754 22.16 -40.71 -11.75
N PRO A 755 21.31 -41.44 -12.44
CA PRO A 755 19.88 -41.19 -12.38
C PRO A 755 19.38 -41.53 -10.97
N VAL A 756 18.72 -40.53 -10.34
CA VAL A 756 18.19 -40.66 -8.99
C VAL A 756 16.67 -40.76 -9.03
N THR A 757 16.13 -41.86 -8.48
CA THR A 757 14.69 -42.00 -8.25
C THR A 757 14.37 -41.47 -6.85
N VAL A 758 13.38 -40.61 -6.77
CA VAL A 758 12.83 -40.17 -5.48
C VAL A 758 11.56 -40.95 -5.20
N ALA A 759 11.55 -41.68 -4.10
CA ALA A 759 10.34 -42.38 -3.64
C ALA A 759 10.03 -42.03 -2.20
N PHE A 760 8.77 -41.88 -1.87
CA PHE A 760 8.29 -41.64 -0.53
C PHE A 760 7.07 -42.51 -0.24
N GLN A 761 7.01 -43.05 0.96
CA GLN A 761 5.96 -43.93 1.40
C GLN A 761 5.51 -43.51 2.80
N ASP A 762 4.20 -43.46 2.98
CA ASP A 762 3.55 -43.16 4.26
C ASP A 762 4.08 -41.88 4.89
N LEU A 763 4.19 -40.83 4.05
CA LEU A 763 4.73 -39.54 4.46
C LEU A 763 3.67 -38.75 5.22
N HIS A 764 3.94 -38.54 6.51
CA HIS A 764 3.14 -37.70 7.41
C HIS A 764 3.87 -36.40 7.75
N TYR A 765 3.16 -35.31 7.85
CA TYR A 765 3.71 -34.04 8.31
C TYR A 765 2.75 -33.32 9.23
N PHE A 766 3.23 -33.04 10.44
CA PHE A 766 2.45 -32.40 11.49
C PHE A 766 2.99 -31.01 11.79
N VAL A 767 2.08 -30.08 12.07
CA VAL A 767 2.39 -28.72 12.52
C VAL A 767 1.51 -28.39 13.73
N PRO A 768 1.93 -27.49 14.64
CA PRO A 768 1.06 -27.02 15.71
C PRO A 768 -0.21 -26.37 15.15
N ASP A 769 -1.38 -26.72 15.68
CA ASP A 769 -2.64 -26.12 15.27
C ASP A 769 -2.66 -24.63 15.65
N PRO A 770 -2.85 -23.72 14.69
CA PRO A 770 -2.94 -22.27 14.94
C PRO A 770 -4.03 -21.88 15.95
N LYS A 771 -5.11 -22.66 16.06
CA LYS A 771 -6.22 -22.44 17.00
C LYS A 771 -5.94 -22.99 18.40
N ASN A 772 -5.13 -24.05 18.47
CA ASN A 772 -4.77 -24.68 19.74
C ASN A 772 -3.33 -25.21 19.71
N PRO A 773 -2.32 -24.41 20.10
CA PRO A 773 -0.89 -24.76 19.99
C PRO A 773 -0.47 -26.05 20.71
N LYS A 774 -1.36 -26.64 21.53
CA LYS A 774 -1.14 -27.91 22.21
C LYS A 774 -1.61 -29.11 21.39
N GLN A 775 -2.28 -28.89 20.25
CA GLN A 775 -2.69 -29.92 19.31
C GLN A 775 -1.87 -29.82 18.03
N GLU A 776 -1.60 -30.95 17.42
CA GLU A 776 -0.92 -31.03 16.13
C GLU A 776 -1.95 -31.18 15.02
N LEU A 777 -1.78 -30.39 13.95
CA LEU A 777 -2.56 -30.50 12.73
C LEU A 777 -1.75 -31.30 11.71
N GLU A 778 -2.30 -32.40 11.25
CA GLU A 778 -1.70 -33.23 10.21
C GLU A 778 -1.97 -32.64 8.83
N LEU A 779 -0.91 -32.13 8.17
CA LEU A 779 -0.97 -31.55 6.83
C LEU A 779 -0.80 -32.59 5.72
N LEU A 780 0.12 -33.55 5.90
CA LEU A 780 0.28 -34.68 4.98
C LEU A 780 -0.16 -35.95 5.70
N LYS A 781 -1.08 -36.67 5.09
CA LYS A 781 -1.81 -37.81 5.70
C LYS A 781 -1.48 -39.13 5.00
N GLY A 782 -0.27 -39.66 5.25
CA GLY A 782 0.15 -40.96 4.72
C GLY A 782 0.24 -40.97 3.18
N ILE A 783 0.87 -39.96 2.58
CA ILE A 783 1.01 -39.89 1.12
C ILE A 783 2.14 -40.78 0.61
N ASN A 784 1.89 -41.43 -0.52
CA ASN A 784 2.85 -42.27 -1.20
C ASN A 784 3.08 -41.78 -2.62
N GLY A 785 4.31 -41.89 -3.11
CA GLY A 785 4.62 -41.49 -4.48
C GLY A 785 6.07 -41.78 -4.87
N PHE A 786 6.35 -41.63 -6.14
CA PHE A 786 7.71 -41.70 -6.67
C PHE A 786 7.86 -40.82 -7.92
N ALA A 787 9.06 -40.36 -8.15
CA ALA A 787 9.45 -39.62 -9.35
C ALA A 787 10.65 -40.32 -9.98
N MET A 788 10.53 -40.67 -11.26
CA MET A 788 11.57 -41.36 -12.00
C MET A 788 12.45 -40.40 -12.78
N PRO A 789 13.75 -40.72 -12.98
CA PRO A 789 14.61 -39.96 -13.86
C PRO A 789 14.09 -39.98 -15.29
N GLY A 790 14.19 -38.85 -16.00
CA GLY A 790 13.71 -38.71 -17.37
C GLY A 790 12.21 -38.50 -17.52
N SER A 791 11.46 -38.40 -16.40
CA SER A 791 10.05 -38.05 -16.40
C SER A 791 9.80 -36.74 -15.69
N ILE A 792 8.80 -35.96 -16.14
CA ILE A 792 8.27 -34.79 -15.46
C ILE A 792 7.02 -35.19 -14.70
N THR A 793 7.00 -34.95 -13.39
CA THR A 793 5.85 -35.27 -12.55
C THR A 793 5.22 -33.94 -12.05
N ALA A 794 3.95 -33.72 -12.35
CA ALA A 794 3.18 -32.60 -11.82
C ALA A 794 2.62 -32.95 -10.44
N LEU A 795 2.89 -32.10 -9.44
CA LEU A 795 2.23 -32.15 -8.14
C LEU A 795 1.08 -31.14 -8.16
N MET A 796 -0.14 -31.65 -8.01
CA MET A 796 -1.36 -30.86 -8.00
C MET A 796 -2.07 -30.98 -6.66
N GLY A 797 -2.67 -29.89 -6.19
CA GLY A 797 -3.45 -29.86 -4.96
C GLY A 797 -4.29 -28.58 -4.88
N SER A 798 -5.38 -28.63 -4.13
CA SER A 798 -6.14 -27.44 -3.80
C SER A 798 -5.35 -26.57 -2.85
N SER A 799 -5.23 -25.28 -3.15
CA SER A 799 -4.52 -24.28 -2.32
C SER A 799 -5.38 -23.83 -1.14
#